data_601f1e40e51c77431ab64784075cd507
#
_entry.id   601f1e40e51c77431ab64784075cd507
#
_cell.length_a   1.000
_cell.length_b   1.000
_cell.length_c   1.000
_cell.angle_alpha   90.00
_cell.angle_beta   90.00
_cell.angle_gamma   90.00
#
_symmetry.space_group_name_H-M   'P 1'
#
loop_
_entity.id
_entity.type
_entity.pdbx_description
1 polymer ?
#
loop_
_entity_poly.entity_id
_entity_poly.type
_entity_poly.pdbx_seq_one_letter_code
_entity_poly.pdbx_strand_id
1 'polypeptide(L)'
;MQEQYRPEDIESHVQRHWDEQKTFQVTEDDSKEKYYCLSMLPYPSGRLHMGHVRNYTIGDVISRYQRMLGKNVLQPIGWDAFGLPAEGAAVKNNTAPAPWTYANIDYMKNQLKLLGFGYDWSREIATCKPDYYRWEQWFFTKLYEKGLVYKKTSAVNWCPNDQTVLANEQVIDGCCWRCDSKVERKEIPQWFIKITDYADQLLNDLDKLEDWPEQVKTMQRNWIGRSEGVEITFCVADRDDTFAVYTTRPDTFMGVSYLAIAAAHPLAQQAATDNPALAQFIDECKNTKVAEADMATMEKKGMATGLYAIHPLSGERLPIWVANFVLMDYGTGAVMSVPAHDQRDWEFAAKYHLPMKPVILTADGQAPDISAAAMTDKGVLFNSGEFDGLDFSAAFDAVANRLIAAGVGERKVNYRLRDWGVSRQRYWGAPIPMVTLEDGSVIPTPEDQLPVILPEDVVMNGITSPLKADPAWAKTTVNGHPALRETDTFDTFMESSWYYARYTCPQYDQGMLDPQAANYWLPVDQYVGGIEHAIMHLMYFRFFHKLMRDAGLVDSDEPAKRLLCQGMVLADAFYYTGANGERNWVSPVDVTVERDDKGRITQATDRDGRELVYAGMSKMSKSKNNGIDPQVMVERYGADTVRLFMMFASPAEMTLEWQESGVEGANRFLKRVWKLAFDHQQKGSAAALDLTALNDDQKALRRDLHKTIAKVSDDIGRRQTFNTAIAAVMELMNKLTRAPQESEQDRALMQEALLAVVRMLYPFTPHVCFTLWHALGGTGDIDVAPWPVADNAAMVEDSKLIVVQVNGKVRGKITVAADASEEQVRALAAQEPLVAKYLDGVTVRKVIFVPGKLLNLVVG
;
A
#
# COMPACT_ATOMS: atom_id res chain seq x y z
N MET A 1 -23.27 -17.24 -32.89
CA MET A 1 -22.67 -15.93 -32.52
C MET A 1 -23.46 -14.83 -33.20
N GLN A 2 -23.86 -13.78 -32.48
CA GLN A 2 -24.52 -12.59 -33.03
C GLN A 2 -23.51 -11.66 -33.72
N GLU A 3 -23.99 -10.88 -34.73
CA GLU A 3 -23.13 -9.97 -35.45
C GLU A 3 -22.62 -8.83 -34.59
N GLN A 4 -23.49 -8.29 -33.73
CA GLN A 4 -23.16 -7.17 -32.87
C GLN A 4 -22.78 -7.64 -31.46
N TYR A 5 -21.75 -6.99 -30.89
CA TYR A 5 -21.39 -7.16 -29.51
C TYR A 5 -22.40 -6.49 -28.59
N ARG A 6 -23.06 -7.29 -27.74
CA ARG A 6 -24.04 -6.85 -26.74
C ARG A 6 -23.66 -7.41 -25.38
N PRO A 7 -23.00 -6.62 -24.52
CA PRO A 7 -22.59 -7.09 -23.19
C PRO A 7 -23.72 -7.66 -22.35
N GLU A 8 -24.88 -7.03 -22.40
CA GLU A 8 -26.09 -7.45 -21.67
C GLU A 8 -26.53 -8.89 -21.95
N ASP A 9 -26.36 -9.36 -23.19
CA ASP A 9 -26.74 -10.73 -23.59
C ASP A 9 -25.67 -11.76 -23.19
N ILE A 10 -24.44 -11.33 -22.99
CA ILE A 10 -23.28 -12.21 -22.78
C ILE A 10 -22.97 -12.36 -21.31
N GLU A 11 -22.84 -11.26 -20.59
CA GLU A 11 -22.24 -11.24 -19.25
C GLU A 11 -23.06 -12.03 -18.24
N SER A 12 -24.37 -11.89 -18.24
CA SER A 12 -25.25 -12.66 -17.35
C SER A 12 -25.22 -14.16 -17.65
N HIS A 13 -25.11 -14.54 -18.93
CA HIS A 13 -25.00 -15.93 -19.34
C HIS A 13 -23.70 -16.59 -18.88
N VAL A 14 -22.57 -15.89 -19.07
CA VAL A 14 -21.24 -16.39 -18.67
C VAL A 14 -21.13 -16.48 -17.16
N GLN A 15 -21.61 -15.48 -16.43
CA GLN A 15 -21.62 -15.49 -14.96
C GLN A 15 -22.45 -16.64 -14.40
N ARG A 16 -23.61 -16.94 -14.98
CA ARG A 16 -24.43 -18.07 -14.59
C ARG A 16 -23.69 -19.38 -14.82
N HIS A 17 -23.03 -19.54 -15.96
CA HIS A 17 -22.21 -20.72 -16.26
C HIS A 17 -21.11 -20.94 -15.20
N TRP A 18 -20.39 -19.88 -14.83
CA TRP A 18 -19.38 -19.98 -13.77
C TRP A 18 -19.95 -20.40 -12.42
N ASP A 19 -21.13 -19.88 -12.05
CA ASP A 19 -21.80 -20.25 -10.80
C ASP A 19 -22.24 -21.71 -10.82
N GLU A 20 -22.86 -22.17 -11.92
CA GLU A 20 -23.34 -23.56 -12.08
C GLU A 20 -22.19 -24.57 -12.10
N GLN A 21 -21.08 -24.24 -12.76
CA GLN A 21 -19.91 -25.11 -12.86
C GLN A 21 -18.98 -24.96 -11.64
N LYS A 22 -19.22 -24.01 -10.75
CA LYS A 22 -18.34 -23.69 -9.61
C LYS A 22 -16.89 -23.47 -10.07
N THR A 23 -16.71 -22.72 -11.14
CA THR A 23 -15.46 -22.59 -11.90
C THR A 23 -14.30 -22.09 -11.02
N PHE A 24 -14.56 -21.23 -10.08
CA PHE A 24 -13.53 -20.58 -9.24
C PHE A 24 -13.42 -21.18 -7.83
N GLN A 25 -14.23 -22.18 -7.53
CA GLN A 25 -14.15 -22.92 -6.26
C GLN A 25 -12.95 -23.86 -6.28
N VAL A 26 -12.11 -23.79 -5.26
CA VAL A 26 -10.86 -24.55 -5.19
C VAL A 26 -10.70 -25.27 -3.86
N THR A 27 -9.95 -26.36 -3.92
CA THR A 27 -9.50 -27.12 -2.75
C THR A 27 -8.00 -27.35 -2.87
N GLU A 28 -7.35 -27.75 -1.78
CA GLU A 28 -5.95 -28.13 -1.77
C GLU A 28 -5.70 -29.29 -2.75
N ASP A 29 -4.67 -29.17 -3.58
CA ASP A 29 -4.27 -30.16 -4.58
C ASP A 29 -2.74 -30.17 -4.72
N ASP A 30 -2.10 -31.16 -4.11
CA ASP A 30 -0.64 -31.30 -4.12
C ASP A 30 -0.06 -31.63 -5.50
N SER A 31 -0.90 -32.02 -6.47
CA SER A 31 -0.46 -32.29 -7.85
C SER A 31 -0.22 -31.05 -8.68
N LYS A 32 -0.68 -29.87 -8.20
CA LYS A 32 -0.56 -28.58 -8.85
C LYS A 32 0.23 -27.59 -8.00
N GLU A 33 0.96 -26.71 -8.66
CA GLU A 33 1.52 -25.53 -8.01
C GLU A 33 0.38 -24.63 -7.55
N LYS A 34 0.37 -24.27 -6.25
CA LYS A 34 -0.64 -23.36 -5.72
C LYS A 34 -0.31 -21.91 -6.10
N TYR A 35 -1.34 -21.10 -6.20
CA TYR A 35 -1.19 -19.65 -6.31
C TYR A 35 -2.30 -18.96 -5.52
N TYR A 36 -1.92 -18.19 -4.50
CA TYR A 36 -2.85 -17.43 -3.70
C TYR A 36 -2.76 -15.95 -4.07
N CYS A 37 -3.79 -15.44 -4.74
CA CYS A 37 -3.90 -14.03 -5.11
C CYS A 37 -4.97 -13.36 -4.25
N LEU A 38 -4.55 -12.38 -3.48
CA LEU A 38 -5.38 -11.68 -2.51
C LEU A 38 -5.42 -10.18 -2.80
N SER A 39 -6.61 -9.65 -2.98
CA SER A 39 -6.87 -8.21 -2.90
C SER A 39 -7.32 -7.84 -1.48
N MET A 40 -6.94 -6.66 -1.00
CA MET A 40 -7.35 -6.19 0.33
C MET A 40 -8.88 -6.21 0.44
N LEU A 41 -9.39 -6.78 1.53
CA LEU A 41 -10.82 -6.95 1.72
C LEU A 41 -11.52 -5.59 1.87
N PRO A 42 -12.72 -5.43 1.26
CA PRO A 42 -13.44 -4.18 1.31
C PRO A 42 -14.20 -3.99 2.63
N TYR A 43 -14.38 -2.73 2.99
CA TYR A 43 -15.31 -2.32 4.02
C TYR A 43 -16.70 -2.13 3.40
N PRO A 44 -17.77 -2.73 3.94
CA PRO A 44 -19.13 -2.64 3.39
C PRO A 44 -19.79 -1.28 3.71
N SER A 45 -19.39 -0.24 2.98
CA SER A 45 -19.78 1.15 3.23
C SER A 45 -20.94 1.66 2.36
N GLY A 46 -21.57 0.77 1.58
CA GLY A 46 -22.72 1.06 0.75
C GLY A 46 -22.55 0.70 -0.72
N ARG A 47 -21.66 1.33 -1.43
CA ARG A 47 -21.40 1.09 -2.86
C ARG A 47 -19.91 0.93 -3.11
N LEU A 48 -19.57 0.12 -4.11
CA LEU A 48 -18.23 0.14 -4.66
C LEU A 48 -17.93 1.49 -5.29
N HIS A 49 -16.69 1.90 -5.23
CA HIS A 49 -16.15 3.03 -6.01
C HIS A 49 -15.10 2.53 -7.01
N MET A 50 -14.68 3.38 -7.94
CA MET A 50 -13.75 3.00 -9.00
C MET A 50 -12.38 2.55 -8.49
N GLY A 51 -11.95 2.99 -7.32
CA GLY A 51 -10.74 2.48 -6.67
C GLY A 51 -10.85 0.99 -6.30
N HIS A 52 -12.00 0.56 -5.81
CA HIS A 52 -12.30 -0.86 -5.60
C HIS A 52 -12.26 -1.63 -6.92
N VAL A 53 -12.92 -1.11 -7.96
CA VAL A 53 -12.95 -1.76 -9.28
C VAL A 53 -11.53 -1.95 -9.80
N ARG A 54 -10.67 -0.95 -9.68
CA ARG A 54 -9.27 -1.04 -10.10
C ARG A 54 -8.51 -2.11 -9.34
N ASN A 55 -8.58 -2.09 -8.01
CA ASN A 55 -7.92 -3.05 -7.14
C ASN A 55 -8.32 -4.50 -7.50
N TYR A 56 -9.61 -4.75 -7.51
CA TYR A 56 -10.13 -6.11 -7.71
C TYR A 56 -9.95 -6.59 -9.15
N THR A 57 -9.95 -5.70 -10.12
CA THR A 57 -9.61 -6.05 -11.51
C THR A 57 -8.15 -6.47 -11.63
N ILE A 58 -7.22 -5.76 -10.98
CA ILE A 58 -5.80 -6.15 -10.96
C ILE A 58 -5.64 -7.59 -10.42
N GLY A 59 -6.23 -7.86 -9.27
CA GLY A 59 -6.17 -9.20 -8.66
C GLY A 59 -6.80 -10.27 -9.54
N ASP A 60 -7.93 -9.96 -10.17
CA ASP A 60 -8.63 -10.89 -11.06
C ASP A 60 -7.83 -11.20 -12.34
N VAL A 61 -7.19 -10.20 -12.93
CA VAL A 61 -6.30 -10.38 -14.07
C VAL A 61 -5.16 -11.34 -13.73
N ILE A 62 -4.49 -11.12 -12.62
CA ILE A 62 -3.38 -11.97 -12.16
C ILE A 62 -3.87 -13.40 -11.91
N SER A 63 -5.01 -13.56 -11.23
CA SER A 63 -5.58 -14.87 -10.92
C SER A 63 -5.95 -15.66 -12.16
N ARG A 64 -6.61 -15.02 -13.13
CA ARG A 64 -6.99 -15.68 -14.41
C ARG A 64 -5.78 -16.08 -15.22
N TYR A 65 -4.77 -15.23 -15.29
CA TYR A 65 -3.50 -15.54 -15.94
C TYR A 65 -2.82 -16.76 -15.31
N GLN A 66 -2.70 -16.78 -14.00
CA GLN A 66 -2.06 -17.89 -13.27
C GLN A 66 -2.83 -19.21 -13.42
N ARG A 67 -4.15 -19.14 -13.46
CA ARG A 67 -5.00 -20.34 -13.72
C ARG A 67 -4.75 -20.90 -15.10
N MET A 68 -4.61 -20.04 -16.12
CA MET A 68 -4.27 -20.46 -17.48
C MET A 68 -2.84 -21.04 -17.60
N LEU A 69 -1.95 -20.72 -16.66
CA LEU A 69 -0.64 -21.38 -16.52
C LEU A 69 -0.73 -22.78 -15.88
N GLY A 70 -1.92 -23.22 -15.50
CA GLY A 70 -2.16 -24.55 -14.92
C GLY A 70 -2.06 -24.61 -13.40
N LYS A 71 -1.94 -23.48 -12.72
CA LYS A 71 -1.86 -23.45 -11.25
C LYS A 71 -3.22 -23.64 -10.58
N ASN A 72 -3.17 -24.09 -9.32
CA ASN A 72 -4.32 -24.14 -8.43
C ASN A 72 -4.45 -22.77 -7.74
N VAL A 73 -5.41 -21.96 -8.20
CA VAL A 73 -5.51 -20.55 -7.84
C VAL A 73 -6.60 -20.31 -6.80
N LEU A 74 -6.23 -19.78 -5.65
CA LEU A 74 -7.15 -19.27 -4.63
C LEU A 74 -7.29 -17.76 -4.79
N GLN A 75 -8.53 -17.32 -5.03
CA GLN A 75 -8.92 -15.89 -5.06
C GLN A 75 -10.15 -15.71 -4.17
N PRO A 76 -9.96 -15.44 -2.87
CA PRO A 76 -11.08 -15.29 -1.94
C PRO A 76 -11.58 -13.86 -1.88
N ILE A 77 -12.75 -13.68 -1.29
CA ILE A 77 -13.35 -12.38 -0.97
C ILE A 77 -14.11 -12.45 0.34
N GLY A 78 -14.18 -11.34 1.03
CA GLY A 78 -14.93 -11.19 2.27
C GLY A 78 -15.09 -9.73 2.65
N TRP A 79 -15.46 -9.46 3.90
CA TRP A 79 -15.86 -8.14 4.34
C TRP A 79 -15.18 -7.77 5.65
N ASP A 80 -14.48 -6.64 5.63
CA ASP A 80 -14.00 -5.95 6.81
C ASP A 80 -15.16 -5.13 7.38
N ALA A 81 -15.93 -5.73 8.29
CA ALA A 81 -17.30 -5.30 8.53
C ALA A 81 -17.53 -4.58 9.87
N PHE A 82 -16.49 -4.40 10.69
CA PHE A 82 -16.56 -3.62 11.92
C PHE A 82 -16.09 -2.17 11.71
N GLY A 83 -16.45 -1.29 12.62
CA GLY A 83 -15.89 0.05 12.71
C GLY A 83 -16.89 1.20 12.77
N LEU A 84 -16.34 2.41 12.87
CA LEU A 84 -17.09 3.66 13.05
C LEU A 84 -18.05 4.03 11.93
N PRO A 85 -17.81 3.73 10.64
CA PRO A 85 -18.76 4.08 9.60
C PRO A 85 -20.16 3.50 9.80
N ALA A 86 -20.24 2.25 10.26
CA ALA A 86 -21.51 1.60 10.56
C ALA A 86 -22.20 2.21 11.78
N GLU A 87 -21.44 2.55 12.81
CA GLU A 87 -21.99 3.24 13.99
C GLU A 87 -22.54 4.63 13.63
N GLY A 88 -21.79 5.41 12.84
CA GLY A 88 -22.24 6.73 12.38
C GLY A 88 -23.53 6.66 11.55
N ALA A 89 -23.65 5.67 10.68
CA ALA A 89 -24.87 5.44 9.90
C ALA A 89 -26.04 5.02 10.80
N ALA A 90 -25.79 4.15 11.78
CA ALA A 90 -26.78 3.69 12.73
C ALA A 90 -27.35 4.84 13.59
N VAL A 91 -26.47 5.70 14.09
CA VAL A 91 -26.91 6.92 14.83
C VAL A 91 -27.76 7.82 13.95
N LYS A 92 -27.31 8.10 12.74
CA LYS A 92 -28.00 8.97 11.78
C LYS A 92 -29.39 8.45 11.39
N ASN A 93 -29.54 7.14 11.28
CA ASN A 93 -30.76 6.47 10.82
C ASN A 93 -31.60 5.89 11.98
N ASN A 94 -31.20 6.13 13.22
CA ASN A 94 -31.83 5.58 14.42
C ASN A 94 -32.05 4.06 14.35
N THR A 95 -30.98 3.33 14.03
CA THR A 95 -30.97 1.88 13.86
C THR A 95 -29.71 1.28 14.49
N ALA A 96 -29.63 -0.06 14.54
CA ALA A 96 -28.41 -0.75 14.93
C ALA A 96 -27.41 -0.85 13.76
N PRO A 97 -26.08 -0.97 14.01
CA PRO A 97 -25.09 -1.11 12.96
C PRO A 97 -25.20 -2.39 12.12
N ALA A 98 -25.60 -3.51 12.71
CA ALA A 98 -25.63 -4.81 12.04
C ALA A 98 -26.53 -4.87 10.81
N PRO A 99 -27.81 -4.46 10.83
CA PRO A 99 -28.67 -4.49 9.64
C PRO A 99 -28.13 -3.65 8.48
N TRP A 100 -27.58 -2.49 8.77
CA TRP A 100 -26.95 -1.62 7.78
C TRP A 100 -25.74 -2.30 7.14
N THR A 101 -24.88 -2.91 7.95
CA THR A 101 -23.69 -3.64 7.50
C THR A 101 -24.07 -4.81 6.59
N TYR A 102 -25.02 -5.64 7.00
CA TYR A 102 -25.44 -6.81 6.21
C TYR A 102 -26.12 -6.41 4.88
N ALA A 103 -26.93 -5.34 4.88
CA ALA A 103 -27.51 -4.83 3.66
C ALA A 103 -26.45 -4.31 2.68
N ASN A 104 -25.41 -3.65 3.19
CA ASN A 104 -24.29 -3.19 2.36
C ASN A 104 -23.45 -4.34 1.82
N ILE A 105 -23.23 -5.41 2.60
CA ILE A 105 -22.54 -6.61 2.13
C ILE A 105 -23.30 -7.20 0.94
N ASP A 106 -24.60 -7.39 1.06
CA ASP A 106 -25.42 -7.95 -0.02
C ASP A 106 -25.39 -7.08 -1.27
N TYR A 107 -25.50 -5.78 -1.11
CA TYR A 107 -25.43 -4.84 -2.24
C TYR A 107 -24.08 -4.86 -2.95
N MET A 108 -22.98 -4.73 -2.20
CA MET A 108 -21.62 -4.72 -2.77
C MET A 108 -21.25 -6.08 -3.37
N LYS A 109 -21.72 -7.19 -2.78
CA LYS A 109 -21.56 -8.53 -3.34
C LYS A 109 -22.17 -8.65 -4.72
N ASN A 110 -23.37 -8.12 -4.91
CA ASN A 110 -24.02 -8.09 -6.23
C ASN A 110 -23.24 -7.25 -7.23
N GLN A 111 -22.69 -6.10 -6.81
CA GLN A 111 -21.85 -5.28 -7.68
C GLN A 111 -20.55 -6.02 -8.09
N LEU A 112 -19.89 -6.73 -7.17
CA LEU A 112 -18.70 -7.55 -7.48
C LEU A 112 -19.02 -8.66 -8.48
N LYS A 113 -20.19 -9.29 -8.33
CA LYS A 113 -20.64 -10.31 -9.28
C LYS A 113 -20.93 -9.75 -10.66
N LEU A 114 -21.52 -8.56 -10.75
CA LEU A 114 -21.74 -7.87 -12.04
C LEU A 114 -20.45 -7.58 -12.78
N LEU A 115 -19.36 -7.31 -12.07
CA LEU A 115 -18.05 -7.08 -12.64
C LEU A 115 -17.34 -8.37 -13.10
N GLY A 116 -17.90 -9.53 -12.80
CA GLY A 116 -17.44 -10.83 -13.28
C GLY A 116 -16.15 -11.32 -12.63
N PHE A 117 -15.82 -10.87 -11.42
CA PHE A 117 -14.63 -11.34 -10.72
C PHE A 117 -14.72 -12.82 -10.35
N GLY A 118 -13.63 -13.53 -10.56
CA GLY A 118 -13.53 -14.98 -10.33
C GLY A 118 -13.23 -15.34 -8.89
N TYR A 119 -14.09 -14.93 -7.96
CA TYR A 119 -13.93 -15.25 -6.55
C TYR A 119 -14.45 -16.63 -6.18
N ASP A 120 -13.76 -17.28 -5.26
CA ASP A 120 -14.28 -18.45 -4.56
C ASP A 120 -15.21 -18.00 -3.42
N TRP A 121 -16.48 -17.81 -3.73
CA TRP A 121 -17.50 -17.37 -2.77
C TRP A 121 -17.77 -18.39 -1.65
N SER A 122 -17.37 -19.64 -1.82
CA SER A 122 -17.50 -20.66 -0.75
C SER A 122 -16.61 -20.34 0.46
N ARG A 123 -15.63 -19.45 0.28
CA ARG A 123 -14.70 -18.99 1.34
C ARG A 123 -15.01 -17.60 1.87
N GLU A 124 -16.16 -17.05 1.54
CA GLU A 124 -16.62 -15.74 2.02
C GLU A 124 -16.62 -15.68 3.55
N ILE A 125 -16.04 -14.62 4.10
CA ILE A 125 -16.07 -14.29 5.53
C ILE A 125 -16.57 -12.86 5.74
N ALA A 126 -17.18 -12.62 6.89
CA ALA A 126 -17.47 -11.28 7.40
C ALA A 126 -16.88 -11.15 8.80
N THR A 127 -15.98 -10.20 8.98
CA THR A 127 -15.22 -10.06 10.24
C THR A 127 -16.10 -9.73 11.45
N CYS A 128 -17.32 -9.20 11.21
CA CYS A 128 -18.28 -8.90 12.27
C CYS A 128 -19.06 -10.12 12.79
N LYS A 129 -18.83 -11.29 12.22
CA LYS A 129 -19.54 -12.51 12.66
C LYS A 129 -18.75 -13.28 13.71
N PRO A 130 -19.44 -13.87 14.71
CA PRO A 130 -18.79 -14.60 15.80
C PRO A 130 -17.93 -15.78 15.36
N ASP A 131 -18.27 -16.46 14.27
CA ASP A 131 -17.49 -17.57 13.72
C ASP A 131 -16.11 -17.14 13.19
N TYR A 132 -15.93 -15.85 12.89
CA TYR A 132 -14.63 -15.25 12.56
C TYR A 132 -13.94 -14.72 13.81
N TYR A 133 -14.54 -13.75 14.53
CA TYR A 133 -13.82 -13.06 15.60
C TYR A 133 -13.59 -13.90 16.85
N ARG A 134 -14.30 -15.02 17.03
CA ARG A 134 -14.02 -15.93 18.13
C ARG A 134 -12.56 -16.39 18.18
N TRP A 135 -11.94 -16.54 17.00
CA TRP A 135 -10.58 -17.05 16.93
C TRP A 135 -9.52 -15.99 17.22
N GLU A 136 -9.77 -14.73 16.88
CA GLU A 136 -8.91 -13.64 17.32
C GLU A 136 -9.05 -13.41 18.83
N GLN A 137 -10.22 -13.59 19.38
CA GLN A 137 -10.43 -13.58 20.83
C GLN A 137 -9.64 -14.70 21.50
N TRP A 138 -9.77 -15.93 21.02
CA TRP A 138 -8.98 -17.06 21.51
C TRP A 138 -7.47 -16.78 21.41
N PHE A 139 -7.01 -16.27 20.28
CA PHE A 139 -5.59 -15.97 20.06
C PHE A 139 -5.08 -14.89 21.01
N PHE A 140 -5.88 -13.85 21.23
CA PHE A 140 -5.55 -12.80 22.20
C PHE A 140 -5.35 -13.37 23.60
N THR A 141 -6.19 -14.29 24.03
CA THR A 141 -6.02 -14.96 25.35
C THR A 141 -4.72 -15.75 25.42
N LYS A 142 -4.32 -16.41 24.30
CA LYS A 142 -3.04 -17.14 24.22
C LYS A 142 -1.83 -16.20 24.22
N LEU A 143 -1.93 -15.06 23.57
CA LEU A 143 -0.90 -14.01 23.61
C LEU A 143 -0.76 -13.44 25.03
N TYR A 144 -1.87 -13.26 25.75
CA TYR A 144 -1.84 -12.83 27.14
C TYR A 144 -1.11 -13.85 28.05
N GLU A 145 -1.40 -15.13 27.90
CA GLU A 145 -0.72 -16.22 28.62
C GLU A 145 0.79 -16.25 28.35
N LYS A 146 1.22 -15.86 27.14
CA LYS A 146 2.64 -15.76 26.76
C LYS A 146 3.31 -14.46 27.20
N GLY A 147 2.58 -13.54 27.84
CA GLY A 147 3.13 -12.26 28.28
C GLY A 147 3.29 -11.21 27.18
N LEU A 148 2.67 -11.42 26.00
CA LEU A 148 2.72 -10.49 24.88
C LEU A 148 1.60 -9.43 24.92
N VAL A 149 0.68 -9.55 25.85
CA VAL A 149 -0.46 -8.64 26.04
C VAL A 149 -0.45 -8.11 27.45
N TYR A 150 -0.67 -6.82 27.62
CA TYR A 150 -0.76 -6.17 28.92
C TYR A 150 -1.74 -5.00 28.90
N LYS A 151 -2.22 -4.61 30.08
CA LYS A 151 -3.08 -3.44 30.29
C LYS A 151 -2.32 -2.33 30.99
N LYS A 152 -2.40 -1.11 30.48
CA LYS A 152 -1.73 0.06 31.06
C LYS A 152 -2.58 1.30 30.84
N THR A 153 -2.68 2.15 31.86
CA THR A 153 -3.20 3.51 31.70
C THR A 153 -2.18 4.35 30.97
N SER A 154 -2.57 4.92 29.86
CA SER A 154 -1.68 5.73 29.02
C SER A 154 -2.44 6.90 28.41
N ALA A 155 -1.68 7.94 28.05
CA ALA A 155 -2.19 9.03 27.27
C ALA A 155 -2.44 8.60 25.83
N VAL A 156 -3.62 8.92 25.33
CA VAL A 156 -4.07 8.57 23.98
C VAL A 156 -4.55 9.79 23.25
N ASN A 157 -4.54 9.70 21.92
CA ASN A 157 -5.24 10.65 21.09
C ASN A 157 -6.74 10.33 21.17
N TRP A 158 -7.50 11.30 21.63
CA TRP A 158 -8.94 11.17 21.80
C TRP A 158 -9.67 12.10 20.83
N CYS A 159 -10.60 11.55 20.07
CA CYS A 159 -11.53 12.34 19.29
C CYS A 159 -12.76 12.68 20.12
N PRO A 160 -12.99 13.96 20.50
CA PRO A 160 -14.14 14.33 21.32
C PRO A 160 -15.48 14.23 20.57
N ASN A 161 -15.47 14.32 19.23
CA ASN A 161 -16.66 14.18 18.41
C ASN A 161 -17.06 12.71 18.21
N ASP A 162 -16.11 11.86 17.83
CA ASP A 162 -16.35 10.43 17.61
C ASP A 162 -16.31 9.62 18.91
N GLN A 163 -15.94 10.23 20.03
CA GLN A 163 -15.84 9.61 21.38
C GLN A 163 -15.01 8.30 21.35
N THR A 164 -13.87 8.34 20.71
CA THR A 164 -12.99 7.18 20.52
C THR A 164 -11.51 7.52 20.57
N VAL A 165 -10.70 6.53 20.88
CA VAL A 165 -9.24 6.59 20.76
C VAL A 165 -8.84 6.54 19.29
N LEU A 166 -7.86 7.34 18.94
CA LEU A 166 -7.21 7.36 17.62
C LEU A 166 -5.77 6.84 17.73
N ALA A 167 -5.37 5.98 16.82
CA ALA A 167 -3.97 5.69 16.62
C ALA A 167 -3.23 6.94 16.11
N ASN A 168 -1.91 7.01 16.27
CA ASN A 168 -1.12 8.18 15.85
C ASN A 168 -1.32 8.52 14.36
N GLU A 169 -1.46 7.50 13.53
CA GLU A 169 -1.66 7.62 12.08
C GLU A 169 -3.07 8.07 11.70
N GLN A 170 -3.99 8.01 12.64
CA GLN A 170 -5.36 8.52 12.50
C GLN A 170 -5.48 9.99 12.90
N VAL A 171 -4.37 10.62 13.26
CA VAL A 171 -4.30 12.04 13.56
C VAL A 171 -3.55 12.73 12.43
N ILE A 172 -4.26 13.58 11.66
CA ILE A 172 -3.72 14.33 10.53
C ILE A 172 -3.78 15.81 10.89
N ASP A 173 -2.63 16.48 10.91
CA ASP A 173 -2.53 17.91 11.26
C ASP A 173 -3.20 18.27 12.59
N GLY A 174 -3.09 17.38 13.59
CA GLY A 174 -3.70 17.55 14.91
C GLY A 174 -5.21 17.33 14.97
N CYS A 175 -5.82 16.85 13.87
CA CYS A 175 -7.24 16.59 13.75
C CYS A 175 -7.52 15.10 13.51
N CYS A 176 -8.73 14.68 13.85
CA CYS A 176 -9.21 13.34 13.54
C CYS A 176 -9.28 13.15 12.02
N TRP A 177 -8.64 12.09 11.53
CA TRP A 177 -8.60 11.73 10.10
C TRP A 177 -9.97 11.60 9.45
N ARG A 178 -11.01 11.41 10.27
CA ARG A 178 -12.36 11.11 9.83
C ARG A 178 -13.33 12.30 9.92
N CYS A 179 -13.33 13.00 11.06
CA CYS A 179 -14.31 14.06 11.32
C CYS A 179 -13.69 15.47 11.39
N ASP A 180 -12.38 15.59 11.18
CA ASP A 180 -11.60 16.83 11.25
C ASP A 180 -11.68 17.57 12.59
N SER A 181 -12.28 16.95 13.62
CA SER A 181 -12.29 17.52 14.96
C SER A 181 -10.89 17.54 15.56
N LYS A 182 -10.59 18.60 16.30
CA LYS A 182 -9.32 18.71 17.00
C LYS A 182 -9.17 17.59 18.02
N VAL A 183 -8.06 16.88 17.95
CA VAL A 183 -7.75 15.76 18.83
C VAL A 183 -7.31 16.27 20.19
N GLU A 184 -7.78 15.62 21.24
CA GLU A 184 -7.41 15.89 22.63
C GLU A 184 -6.55 14.76 23.19
N ARG A 185 -5.73 15.07 24.19
CA ARG A 185 -5.00 14.06 24.94
C ARG A 185 -5.84 13.61 26.12
N LYS A 186 -6.03 12.30 26.28
CA LYS A 186 -6.80 11.72 27.39
C LYS A 186 -6.05 10.50 27.95
N GLU A 187 -6.05 10.34 29.25
CA GLU A 187 -5.48 9.17 29.92
C GLU A 187 -6.56 8.15 30.20
N ILE A 188 -6.44 6.95 29.62
CA ILE A 188 -7.36 5.85 29.82
C ILE A 188 -6.64 4.52 29.93
N PRO A 189 -7.22 3.52 30.66
CA PRO A 189 -6.70 2.16 30.63
C PRO A 189 -6.90 1.53 29.26
N GLN A 190 -5.85 0.90 28.71
CA GLN A 190 -5.88 0.24 27.42
C GLN A 190 -5.12 -1.08 27.42
N TRP A 191 -5.54 -1.98 26.52
CA TRP A 191 -4.81 -3.19 26.19
C TRP A 191 -3.80 -2.93 25.09
N PHE A 192 -2.60 -3.52 25.24
CA PHE A 192 -1.50 -3.42 24.27
C PHE A 192 -0.99 -4.80 23.89
N ILE A 193 -0.59 -4.94 22.63
CA ILE A 193 0.17 -6.10 22.14
C ILE A 193 1.61 -5.65 21.90
N LYS A 194 2.57 -6.42 22.38
CA LYS A 194 4.02 -6.09 22.35
C LYS A 194 4.63 -6.27 20.95
N ILE A 195 4.26 -5.43 20.00
CA ILE A 195 4.89 -5.41 18.68
C ILE A 195 6.38 -5.06 18.79
N THR A 196 6.79 -4.33 19.82
CA THR A 196 8.19 -3.96 20.03
C THR A 196 9.10 -5.15 20.28
N ASP A 197 8.58 -6.25 20.83
CA ASP A 197 9.34 -7.50 20.98
C ASP A 197 9.72 -8.13 19.63
N TYR A 198 9.03 -7.75 18.55
CA TYR A 198 9.25 -8.20 17.18
C TYR A 198 9.89 -7.14 16.29
N ALA A 199 10.29 -5.99 16.85
CA ALA A 199 10.81 -4.86 16.08
C ALA A 199 12.04 -5.26 15.24
N ASP A 200 13.00 -6.01 15.81
CA ASP A 200 14.18 -6.48 15.08
C ASP A 200 13.82 -7.44 13.95
N GLN A 201 12.92 -8.38 14.17
CA GLN A 201 12.46 -9.30 13.13
C GLN A 201 11.73 -8.55 12.01
N LEU A 202 10.83 -7.63 12.37
CA LEU A 202 10.09 -6.82 11.40
C LEU A 202 11.02 -5.95 10.55
N LEU A 203 12.08 -5.43 11.14
CA LEU A 203 13.08 -4.64 10.44
C LEU A 203 13.98 -5.51 9.54
N ASN A 204 14.57 -6.56 10.09
CA ASN A 204 15.53 -7.41 9.39
C ASN A 204 14.87 -8.19 8.26
N ASP A 205 13.64 -8.67 8.46
CA ASP A 205 12.93 -9.46 7.47
C ASP A 205 12.38 -8.63 6.31
N LEU A 206 12.46 -7.29 6.34
CA LEU A 206 12.23 -6.46 5.15
C LEU A 206 13.17 -6.83 4.00
N ASP A 207 14.37 -7.29 4.30
CA ASP A 207 15.34 -7.73 3.29
C ASP A 207 14.92 -9.04 2.59
N LYS A 208 14.02 -9.82 3.19
CA LYS A 208 13.41 -11.02 2.59
C LYS A 208 12.25 -10.71 1.64
N LEU A 209 11.74 -9.48 1.66
CA LEU A 209 10.60 -9.01 0.86
C LEU A 209 11.08 -8.43 -0.48
N GLU A 210 11.73 -9.27 -1.29
CA GLU A 210 12.36 -8.85 -2.54
C GLU A 210 11.37 -8.26 -3.55
N ASP A 211 10.15 -8.80 -3.60
CA ASP A 211 9.09 -8.39 -4.53
C ASP A 211 8.06 -7.40 -3.90
N TRP A 212 8.46 -6.75 -2.82
CA TRP A 212 7.70 -5.63 -2.25
C TRP A 212 8.26 -4.31 -2.75
N PRO A 213 7.42 -3.27 -2.99
CA PRO A 213 7.89 -1.94 -3.39
C PRO A 213 8.88 -1.37 -2.38
N GLU A 214 10.01 -0.84 -2.86
CA GLU A 214 11.05 -0.26 -2.00
C GLU A 214 10.50 0.90 -1.16
N GLN A 215 9.55 1.66 -1.71
CA GLN A 215 8.88 2.74 -0.99
C GLN A 215 8.18 2.23 0.29
N VAL A 216 7.47 1.09 0.21
CA VAL A 216 6.80 0.48 1.36
C VAL A 216 7.82 0.04 2.41
N LYS A 217 8.89 -0.63 1.98
CA LYS A 217 9.96 -1.07 2.88
C LYS A 217 10.63 0.11 3.58
N THR A 218 10.91 1.19 2.87
CA THR A 218 11.46 2.41 3.43
C THR A 218 10.53 3.06 4.45
N MET A 219 9.23 3.13 4.15
CA MET A 219 8.23 3.65 5.10
C MET A 219 8.20 2.82 6.39
N GLN A 220 8.26 1.50 6.28
CA GLN A 220 8.30 0.61 7.45
C GLN A 220 9.60 0.72 8.23
N ARG A 221 10.78 0.79 7.57
CA ARG A 221 12.06 1.04 8.25
C ARG A 221 12.03 2.33 9.06
N ASN A 222 11.54 3.40 8.46
CA ASN A 222 11.43 4.70 9.13
C ASN A 222 10.45 4.67 10.30
N TRP A 223 9.35 3.95 10.16
CA TRP A 223 8.36 3.79 11.22
C TRP A 223 8.87 2.97 12.40
N ILE A 224 9.57 1.88 12.14
CA ILE A 224 10.24 1.09 13.18
C ILE A 224 11.32 1.96 13.85
N GLY A 225 12.07 2.72 13.06
CA GLY A 225 12.98 3.76 13.53
C GLY A 225 14.02 3.25 14.52
N ARG A 226 14.73 2.18 14.16
CA ARG A 226 15.83 1.66 14.97
C ARG A 226 16.96 2.66 15.03
N SER A 227 17.40 2.98 16.22
CA SER A 227 18.55 3.83 16.46
C SER A 227 19.51 3.20 17.46
N GLU A 228 20.79 3.30 17.18
CA GLU A 228 21.85 2.92 18.11
C GLU A 228 22.41 4.16 18.79
N GLY A 229 22.60 4.06 20.07
CA GLY A 229 23.09 5.19 20.84
C GLY A 229 23.64 4.78 22.20
N VAL A 230 23.82 5.79 23.03
CA VAL A 230 24.35 5.63 24.39
C VAL A 230 23.39 6.30 25.36
N GLU A 231 22.97 5.56 26.38
CA GLU A 231 22.32 6.13 27.57
C GLU A 231 23.39 6.57 28.55
N ILE A 232 23.31 7.80 28.98
CA ILE A 232 24.33 8.44 29.82
C ILE A 232 23.67 8.93 31.11
N THR A 233 24.19 8.53 32.25
CA THR A 233 23.72 8.96 33.55
C THR A 233 24.48 10.23 33.99
N PHE A 234 23.72 11.27 34.32
CA PHE A 234 24.23 12.52 34.89
C PHE A 234 23.87 12.59 36.38
N CYS A 235 24.81 13.08 37.17
CA CYS A 235 24.55 13.46 38.56
C CYS A 235 24.08 14.90 38.65
N VAL A 236 23.10 15.18 39.52
CA VAL A 236 22.69 16.52 39.84
C VAL A 236 23.71 17.12 40.83
N ALA A 237 24.20 18.34 40.57
CA ALA A 237 25.18 19.02 41.42
C ALA A 237 24.63 19.26 42.81
N ASP A 238 25.46 19.00 43.85
CA ASP A 238 25.15 19.22 45.24
C ASP A 238 23.97 18.36 45.79
N ARG A 239 23.63 17.27 45.07
CA ARG A 239 22.54 16.33 45.43
C ARG A 239 22.93 14.90 45.06
N ASP A 240 22.22 13.93 45.64
CA ASP A 240 22.38 12.50 45.33
C ASP A 240 21.54 12.05 44.14
N ASP A 241 20.72 12.94 43.58
CA ASP A 241 19.86 12.61 42.45
C ASP A 241 20.67 12.38 41.17
N THR A 242 20.22 11.41 40.40
CA THR A 242 20.72 11.12 39.05
C THR A 242 19.58 11.05 38.05
N PHE A 243 19.89 11.27 36.79
CA PHE A 243 18.96 11.07 35.70
C PHE A 243 19.72 10.66 34.44
N ALA A 244 19.04 10.00 33.54
CA ALA A 244 19.64 9.49 32.32
C ALA A 244 19.19 10.30 31.09
N VAL A 245 20.08 10.45 30.13
CA VAL A 245 19.78 10.94 28.78
C VAL A 245 20.16 9.88 27.74
N TYR A 246 19.51 9.92 26.61
CA TYR A 246 19.85 9.07 25.47
C TYR A 246 20.31 9.92 24.29
N THR A 247 21.41 9.53 23.64
CA THR A 247 21.91 10.21 22.45
C THR A 247 22.33 9.22 21.36
N THR A 248 22.02 9.52 20.12
CA THR A 248 22.55 8.85 18.92
C THR A 248 23.85 9.51 18.44
N ARG A 249 24.27 10.61 19.06
CA ARG A 249 25.42 11.40 18.71
C ARG A 249 26.42 11.52 19.89
N PRO A 250 26.94 10.40 20.43
CA PRO A 250 27.93 10.46 21.51
C PRO A 250 29.23 11.15 21.07
N ASP A 251 29.52 11.22 19.76
CA ASP A 251 30.63 12.02 19.20
C ASP A 251 30.58 13.50 19.60
N THR A 252 29.38 14.05 19.83
CA THR A 252 29.21 15.46 20.22
C THR A 252 29.22 15.68 21.75
N PHE A 253 29.49 14.65 22.54
CA PHE A 253 29.32 14.67 24.00
C PHE A 253 30.10 15.78 24.69
N MET A 254 31.30 16.14 24.22
CA MET A 254 32.10 17.20 24.79
C MET A 254 31.59 18.61 24.41
N GLY A 255 30.62 18.70 23.51
CA GLY A 255 29.92 19.92 23.11
C GLY A 255 28.63 20.21 23.88
N VAL A 256 28.27 19.36 24.85
CA VAL A 256 27.10 19.59 25.69
C VAL A 256 27.23 20.87 26.48
N SER A 257 26.25 21.77 26.40
CA SER A 257 26.26 23.03 27.11
C SER A 257 25.08 23.22 28.09
N TYR A 258 24.04 22.46 27.92
CA TYR A 258 22.93 22.39 28.87
C TYR A 258 22.19 21.02 28.73
N LEU A 259 21.30 20.75 29.67
CA LEU A 259 20.43 19.61 29.65
C LEU A 259 18.98 20.08 29.62
N ALA A 260 18.15 19.41 28.85
CA ALA A 260 16.73 19.72 28.78
C ALA A 260 15.89 18.51 29.26
N ILE A 261 14.91 18.78 30.11
CA ILE A 261 14.02 17.76 30.66
C ILE A 261 12.56 18.06 30.32
N ALA A 262 11.76 17.00 30.25
CA ALA A 262 10.32 17.11 30.03
C ALA A 262 9.63 17.79 31.22
N ALA A 263 8.52 18.50 30.95
CA ALA A 263 7.71 19.12 32.01
C ALA A 263 7.20 18.10 33.04
N ALA A 264 6.95 16.86 32.63
CA ALA A 264 6.51 15.77 33.52
C ALA A 264 7.66 15.02 34.21
N HIS A 265 8.93 15.41 33.95
CA HIS A 265 10.07 14.76 34.57
C HIS A 265 10.09 14.99 36.09
N PRO A 266 10.46 13.98 36.91
CA PRO A 266 10.47 14.13 38.37
C PRO A 266 11.30 15.32 38.88
N LEU A 267 12.47 15.61 38.28
CA LEU A 267 13.27 16.77 38.62
C LEU A 267 12.58 18.12 38.34
N ALA A 268 11.79 18.20 37.27
CA ALA A 268 10.99 19.37 36.93
C ALA A 268 9.91 19.62 38.02
N GLN A 269 9.24 18.55 38.45
CA GLN A 269 8.22 18.61 39.49
C GLN A 269 8.82 19.06 40.84
N GLN A 270 9.97 18.51 41.20
CA GLN A 270 10.70 18.92 42.41
C GLN A 270 11.14 20.39 42.36
N ALA A 271 11.72 20.81 41.27
CA ALA A 271 12.19 22.19 41.09
C ALA A 271 11.03 23.21 41.10
N ALA A 272 9.85 22.81 40.69
CA ALA A 272 8.64 23.64 40.65
C ALA A 272 8.00 23.84 42.00
N THR A 273 8.35 23.02 43.03
CA THR A 273 7.76 23.09 44.36
C THR A 273 7.93 24.47 45.02
N ASP A 274 9.11 25.09 44.88
CA ASP A 274 9.42 26.38 45.40
C ASP A 274 9.58 27.49 44.33
N ASN A 275 9.11 27.21 43.12
CA ASN A 275 9.19 28.10 41.98
C ASN A 275 7.84 28.19 41.22
N PRO A 276 6.98 29.19 41.62
CA PRO A 276 5.66 29.33 41.00
C PRO A 276 5.69 29.60 39.51
N ALA A 277 6.68 30.31 38.99
CA ALA A 277 6.83 30.58 37.55
C ALA A 277 7.12 29.31 36.78
N LEU A 278 7.98 28.44 37.30
CA LEU A 278 8.24 27.12 36.71
C LEU A 278 7.02 26.20 36.75
N ALA A 279 6.28 26.20 37.85
CA ALA A 279 5.03 25.44 37.96
C ALA A 279 4.01 25.89 36.93
N GLN A 280 3.87 27.19 36.68
CA GLN A 280 2.98 27.72 35.65
C GLN A 280 3.45 27.27 34.24
N PHE A 281 4.75 27.38 33.97
CA PHE A 281 5.29 26.93 32.69
C PHE A 281 5.07 25.43 32.43
N ILE A 282 5.21 24.59 33.47
CA ILE A 282 4.92 23.16 33.38
C ILE A 282 3.45 22.90 33.04
N ASP A 283 2.52 23.68 33.64
CA ASP A 283 1.10 23.58 33.32
C ASP A 283 0.77 24.03 31.90
N GLU A 284 1.46 25.05 31.38
CA GLU A 284 1.35 25.45 29.95
C GLU A 284 1.80 24.32 29.03
N CYS A 285 2.87 23.60 29.37
CA CYS A 285 3.35 22.46 28.58
C CYS A 285 2.36 21.31 28.50
N LYS A 286 1.54 21.08 29.55
CA LYS A 286 0.51 20.02 29.55
C LYS A 286 -0.56 20.24 28.48
N ASN A 287 -0.81 21.49 28.12
CA ASN A 287 -1.83 21.89 27.14
C ASN A 287 -1.25 22.02 25.71
N THR A 288 0.03 21.75 25.53
CA THR A 288 0.69 21.85 24.22
C THR A 288 0.44 20.59 23.39
N LYS A 289 0.18 20.78 22.12
CA LYS A 289 -0.03 19.69 21.15
C LYS A 289 1.21 18.80 21.03
N VAL A 290 1.01 17.49 20.98
CA VAL A 290 2.08 16.48 21.03
C VAL A 290 2.32 15.80 19.68
N ALA A 291 1.69 16.27 18.59
CA ALA A 291 1.96 15.70 17.27
C ALA A 291 3.41 16.02 16.83
N GLU A 292 4.14 15.02 16.38
CA GLU A 292 5.56 15.13 16.00
C GLU A 292 5.78 16.21 14.93
N ALA A 293 4.83 16.36 14.00
CA ALA A 293 4.85 17.42 12.99
C ALA A 293 4.71 18.83 13.58
N ASP A 294 3.86 18.98 14.60
CA ASP A 294 3.68 20.27 15.30
C ASP A 294 4.91 20.62 16.14
N MET A 295 5.58 19.60 16.69
CA MET A 295 6.82 19.81 17.48
C MET A 295 7.99 20.28 16.63
N ALA A 296 8.07 19.87 15.36
CA ALA A 296 9.14 20.31 14.46
C ALA A 296 9.06 21.81 14.15
N THR A 297 7.85 22.35 14.08
CA THR A 297 7.59 23.74 13.64
C THR A 297 7.25 24.71 14.78
N MET A 298 6.92 24.18 15.98
CA MET A 298 6.55 25.05 17.10
C MET A 298 7.73 25.86 17.64
N GLU A 299 7.42 27.01 18.21
CA GLU A 299 8.40 27.83 18.93
C GLU A 299 8.99 27.07 20.13
N LYS A 300 10.31 26.97 20.20
CA LYS A 300 11.02 26.33 21.33
C LYS A 300 10.99 27.25 22.56
N LYS A 301 10.35 26.75 23.62
CA LYS A 301 10.22 27.49 24.89
C LYS A 301 10.73 26.62 26.04
N GLY A 302 11.32 27.31 27.04
CA GLY A 302 11.79 26.64 28.23
C GLY A 302 11.97 27.58 29.39
N MET A 303 12.23 26.99 30.55
CA MET A 303 12.53 27.70 31.77
C MET A 303 13.62 26.97 32.55
N ALA A 304 14.58 27.70 33.09
CA ALA A 304 15.64 27.15 33.93
C ALA A 304 15.04 26.57 35.22
N THR A 305 15.52 25.40 35.64
CA THR A 305 15.12 24.79 36.90
C THR A 305 15.86 25.35 38.11
N GLY A 306 16.98 26.05 37.90
CA GLY A 306 17.91 26.43 38.95
C GLY A 306 18.85 25.29 39.39
N LEU A 307 18.65 24.06 38.86
CA LEU A 307 19.50 22.90 39.10
C LEU A 307 20.60 22.81 38.03
N TYR A 308 21.70 22.16 38.38
CA TYR A 308 22.82 21.89 37.51
C TYR A 308 23.13 20.37 37.50
N ALA A 309 23.61 19.89 36.38
CA ALA A 309 24.17 18.54 36.28
C ALA A 309 25.69 18.62 36.13
N ILE A 310 26.39 17.58 36.53
CA ILE A 310 27.83 17.47 36.37
C ILE A 310 28.11 16.63 35.14
N HIS A 311 28.88 17.23 34.21
CA HIS A 311 29.33 16.48 33.02
C HIS A 311 30.31 15.39 33.46
N PRO A 312 30.00 14.08 33.17
CA PRO A 312 30.73 12.98 33.80
C PRO A 312 32.19 12.86 33.37
N LEU A 313 32.60 13.46 32.25
CA LEU A 313 33.99 13.40 31.81
C LEU A 313 34.77 14.69 32.07
N SER A 314 34.16 15.87 31.93
CA SER A 314 34.84 17.17 32.15
C SER A 314 34.68 17.74 33.56
N GLY A 315 33.69 17.29 34.29
CA GLY A 315 33.34 17.85 35.61
C GLY A 315 32.64 19.20 35.54
N GLU A 316 32.33 19.72 34.35
CA GLU A 316 31.66 21.01 34.17
C GLU A 316 30.24 20.98 34.70
N ARG A 317 29.81 22.09 35.32
CA ARG A 317 28.40 22.26 35.76
C ARG A 317 27.57 22.77 34.59
N LEU A 318 26.53 22.01 34.25
CA LEU A 318 25.63 22.28 33.12
C LEU A 318 24.22 22.61 33.64
N PRO A 319 23.62 23.74 33.20
CA PRO A 319 22.27 24.10 33.68
C PRO A 319 21.23 23.10 33.13
N ILE A 320 20.25 22.79 33.99
CA ILE A 320 19.11 21.97 33.64
C ILE A 320 17.90 22.85 33.35
N TRP A 321 17.30 22.71 32.18
CA TRP A 321 16.13 23.46 31.72
C TRP A 321 14.95 22.53 31.50
N VAL A 322 13.73 23.01 31.83
CA VAL A 322 12.50 22.38 31.33
C VAL A 322 12.23 22.94 29.96
N ALA A 323 12.01 22.07 28.96
CA ALA A 323 11.77 22.48 27.56
C ALA A 323 10.48 21.85 27.03
N ASN A 324 9.70 22.63 26.28
CA ASN A 324 8.42 22.20 25.75
C ASN A 324 8.51 21.14 24.63
N PHE A 325 9.70 20.91 24.09
CA PHE A 325 9.96 19.93 23.02
C PHE A 325 10.54 18.61 23.51
N VAL A 326 10.72 18.43 24.82
CA VAL A 326 11.16 17.16 25.42
C VAL A 326 9.94 16.43 25.98
N LEU A 327 9.75 15.19 25.59
CA LEU A 327 8.61 14.37 26.00
C LEU A 327 9.05 13.29 26.97
N MET A 328 8.22 13.05 28.00
CA MET A 328 8.48 12.01 29.00
C MET A 328 8.36 10.59 28.41
N ASP A 329 7.48 10.43 27.43
CA ASP A 329 7.20 9.13 26.81
C ASP A 329 8.22 8.74 25.70
N TYR A 330 9.20 9.62 25.43
CA TYR A 330 10.24 9.35 24.44
C TYR A 330 11.62 9.30 25.13
N GLY A 331 12.22 8.12 25.11
CA GLY A 331 13.51 7.89 25.78
C GLY A 331 13.40 7.98 27.31
N THR A 332 14.23 8.81 27.91
CA THR A 332 14.33 8.99 29.36
C THR A 332 13.59 10.23 29.90
N GLY A 333 12.92 10.97 29.01
CA GLY A 333 12.33 12.27 29.39
C GLY A 333 13.36 13.38 29.61
N ALA A 334 14.61 13.15 29.22
CA ALA A 334 15.72 14.12 29.31
C ALA A 334 16.64 13.97 28.10
N VAL A 335 17.22 15.06 27.65
CA VAL A 335 18.18 15.09 26.54
C VAL A 335 19.41 15.91 26.89
N MET A 336 20.56 15.50 26.42
CA MET A 336 21.73 16.36 26.36
C MET A 336 21.60 17.31 25.18
N SER A 337 21.95 18.56 25.36
CA SER A 337 21.81 19.58 24.33
C SER A 337 23.17 20.03 23.82
N VAL A 338 23.32 19.97 22.49
CA VAL A 338 24.55 20.34 21.78
C VAL A 338 24.23 21.40 20.72
N PRO A 339 24.07 22.68 21.12
CA PRO A 339 23.57 23.71 20.20
C PRO A 339 24.45 23.97 18.99
N ALA A 340 25.73 23.68 19.04
CA ALA A 340 26.63 23.82 17.89
C ALA A 340 26.32 22.79 16.77
N HIS A 341 25.71 21.63 17.11
CA HIS A 341 25.55 20.48 16.19
C HIS A 341 24.13 19.90 16.10
N ASP A 342 23.16 20.50 16.77
CA ASP A 342 21.73 20.19 16.68
C ASP A 342 20.94 21.49 16.48
N GLN A 343 20.17 21.59 15.40
CA GLN A 343 19.46 22.81 15.03
C GLN A 343 18.38 23.20 16.05
N ARG A 344 17.69 22.22 16.62
CA ARG A 344 16.69 22.46 17.65
C ARG A 344 17.30 23.01 18.93
N ASP A 345 18.45 22.48 19.34
CA ASP A 345 19.18 22.93 20.50
C ASP A 345 19.81 24.34 20.24
N TRP A 346 20.21 24.60 18.98
CA TRP A 346 20.70 25.88 18.54
C TRP A 346 19.64 26.99 18.67
N GLU A 347 18.43 26.73 18.18
CA GLU A 347 17.31 27.69 18.28
C GLU A 347 17.00 28.04 19.73
N PHE A 348 16.98 27.03 20.60
CA PHE A 348 16.77 27.23 22.02
C PHE A 348 17.91 28.02 22.71
N ALA A 349 19.15 27.62 22.42
CA ALA A 349 20.32 28.30 23.00
C ALA A 349 20.46 29.74 22.50
N ALA A 350 20.15 30.03 21.23
CA ALA A 350 20.13 31.39 20.69
C ALA A 350 19.08 32.26 21.40
N LYS A 351 17.88 31.71 21.63
CA LYS A 351 16.78 32.41 22.33
C LYS A 351 17.11 32.74 23.78
N TYR A 352 17.73 31.83 24.51
CA TYR A 352 18.02 31.97 25.92
C TYR A 352 19.47 32.30 26.23
N HIS A 353 20.24 32.66 25.23
CA HIS A 353 21.66 33.07 25.34
C HIS A 353 22.55 32.03 26.05
N LEU A 354 22.33 30.76 25.75
CA LEU A 354 23.13 29.66 26.28
C LEU A 354 24.43 29.47 25.47
N PRO A 355 25.52 28.97 26.09
CA PRO A 355 26.77 28.72 25.40
C PRO A 355 26.62 27.69 24.29
N MET A 356 27.38 27.88 23.21
CA MET A 356 27.47 26.94 22.09
C MET A 356 28.94 26.54 21.93
N LYS A 357 29.23 25.24 21.95
CA LYS A 357 30.57 24.67 21.94
C LYS A 357 30.76 23.79 20.68
N PRO A 358 31.33 24.31 19.59
CA PRO A 358 31.60 23.48 18.44
C PRO A 358 32.69 22.44 18.73
N VAL A 359 32.40 21.18 18.34
CA VAL A 359 33.29 20.04 18.57
C VAL A 359 33.50 19.19 17.32
N ILE A 360 32.85 19.52 16.21
CA ILE A 360 32.99 18.83 14.93
C ILE A 360 33.49 19.81 13.88
N LEU A 361 34.56 19.46 13.18
CA LEU A 361 35.10 20.23 12.06
C LEU A 361 34.22 20.08 10.83
N THR A 362 34.20 21.10 9.99
CA THR A 362 33.61 21.01 8.63
C THR A 362 34.42 20.07 7.74
N ALA A 363 33.89 19.71 6.59
CA ALA A 363 34.51 18.76 5.67
C ALA A 363 35.91 19.21 5.17
N ASP A 364 36.16 20.53 5.17
CA ASP A 364 37.44 21.15 4.81
C ASP A 364 38.40 21.29 6.00
N GLY A 365 38.04 20.74 7.16
CA GLY A 365 38.88 20.73 8.36
C GLY A 365 38.90 22.04 9.15
N GLN A 366 37.96 22.97 8.93
CA GLN A 366 37.84 24.22 9.62
C GLN A 366 36.81 24.15 10.76
N ALA A 367 36.94 25.05 11.73
CA ALA A 367 35.90 25.24 12.74
C ALA A 367 34.61 25.75 12.06
N PRO A 368 33.42 25.19 12.43
CA PRO A 368 32.18 25.60 11.78
C PRO A 368 31.78 27.03 12.19
N ASP A 369 31.18 27.77 11.24
CA ASP A 369 30.48 29.01 11.55
C ASP A 369 29.04 28.66 11.99
N ILE A 370 28.76 28.83 13.27
CA ILE A 370 27.46 28.56 13.89
C ILE A 370 26.68 29.84 14.24
N SER A 371 27.06 31.00 13.65
CA SER A 371 26.39 32.27 13.94
C SER A 371 24.93 32.33 13.48
N ALA A 372 24.59 31.65 12.40
CA ALA A 372 23.23 31.64 11.81
C ALA A 372 22.45 30.31 11.96
N ALA A 373 23.15 29.18 12.11
CA ALA A 373 22.57 27.86 12.26
C ALA A 373 23.57 26.86 12.85
N ALA A 374 23.10 25.74 13.36
CA ALA A 374 23.95 24.63 13.78
C ALA A 374 24.61 23.94 12.58
N MET A 375 25.81 23.39 12.80
CA MET A 375 26.45 22.48 11.84
C MET A 375 26.14 21.03 12.22
N THR A 376 25.21 20.42 11.53
CA THR A 376 24.64 19.10 11.88
C THR A 376 25.36 17.92 11.24
N ASP A 377 26.26 18.14 10.31
CA ASP A 377 27.00 17.10 9.63
C ASP A 377 27.94 16.34 10.57
N LYS A 378 28.18 15.08 10.22
CA LYS A 378 29.21 14.27 10.88
C LYS A 378 30.58 14.67 10.35
N GLY A 379 31.60 14.61 11.22
CA GLY A 379 32.94 15.01 10.83
C GLY A 379 34.00 14.59 11.85
N VAL A 380 35.17 15.18 11.77
CA VAL A 380 36.31 14.93 12.67
C VAL A 380 36.19 15.78 13.92
N LEU A 381 36.45 15.21 15.08
CA LEU A 381 36.33 15.89 16.37
C LEU A 381 37.49 16.84 16.59
N PHE A 382 37.17 17.98 17.21
CA PHE A 382 38.09 18.93 17.83
C PHE A 382 37.46 19.47 19.11
N ASN A 383 38.19 20.16 19.93
CA ASN A 383 37.73 20.64 21.26
C ASN A 383 37.11 19.53 22.13
N SER A 384 37.52 18.30 21.95
CA SER A 384 36.97 17.13 22.63
C SER A 384 38.05 16.37 23.44
N GLY A 385 39.19 16.97 23.72
CA GLY A 385 40.25 16.41 24.54
C GLY A 385 40.85 15.11 23.94
N GLU A 386 40.73 14.01 24.65
CA GLU A 386 41.25 12.73 24.24
C GLU A 386 40.62 12.16 22.95
N PHE A 387 39.47 12.71 22.53
CA PHE A 387 38.74 12.27 21.33
C PHE A 387 39.04 13.10 20.08
N ASP A 388 39.92 14.12 20.20
CA ASP A 388 40.28 14.95 19.05
C ASP A 388 40.90 14.13 17.91
N GLY A 389 40.53 14.46 16.68
CA GLY A 389 41.01 13.79 15.48
C GLY A 389 40.28 12.52 15.08
N LEU A 390 39.34 12.04 15.88
CA LEU A 390 38.52 10.86 15.53
C LEU A 390 37.39 11.27 14.58
N ASP A 391 37.09 10.37 13.64
CA ASP A 391 35.87 10.46 12.82
C ASP A 391 34.63 10.05 13.63
N PHE A 392 33.44 10.16 13.02
CA PHE A 392 32.18 9.85 13.68
C PHE A 392 32.17 8.42 14.27
N SER A 393 32.56 7.41 13.49
CA SER A 393 32.50 6.00 13.93
C SER A 393 33.47 5.71 15.06
N ALA A 394 34.70 6.15 14.92
CA ALA A 394 35.74 5.99 15.93
C ALA A 394 35.40 6.78 17.21
N ALA A 395 34.87 8.00 17.07
CA ALA A 395 34.43 8.83 18.17
C ALA A 395 33.24 8.22 18.92
N PHE A 396 32.27 7.69 18.18
CA PHE A 396 31.14 6.99 18.78
C PHE A 396 31.62 5.88 19.73
N ASP A 397 32.47 5.00 19.23
CA ASP A 397 32.99 3.89 20.01
C ASP A 397 33.87 4.35 21.18
N ALA A 398 34.76 5.32 20.95
CA ALA A 398 35.67 5.83 21.98
C ALA A 398 34.90 6.49 23.13
N VAL A 399 33.94 7.34 22.84
CA VAL A 399 33.12 8.03 23.85
C VAL A 399 32.25 7.05 24.60
N ALA A 400 31.59 6.14 23.87
CA ALA A 400 30.76 5.09 24.49
C ALA A 400 31.58 4.21 25.45
N ASN A 401 32.72 3.71 25.02
CA ASN A 401 33.59 2.89 25.84
C ASN A 401 34.12 3.64 27.07
N ARG A 402 34.44 4.91 26.91
CA ARG A 402 34.92 5.77 28.03
C ARG A 402 33.84 5.98 29.07
N LEU A 403 32.60 6.22 28.66
CA LEU A 403 31.44 6.38 29.55
C LEU A 403 31.08 5.06 30.25
N ILE A 404 31.15 3.92 29.53
CA ILE A 404 30.92 2.58 30.10
C ILE A 404 32.00 2.28 31.16
N ALA A 405 33.26 2.56 30.86
CA ALA A 405 34.36 2.37 31.80
C ALA A 405 34.22 3.25 33.06
N ALA A 406 33.64 4.43 32.95
CA ALA A 406 33.31 5.32 34.06
C ALA A 406 32.06 4.89 34.85
N GLY A 407 31.35 3.86 34.41
CA GLY A 407 30.11 3.35 35.04
C GLY A 407 28.88 4.22 34.85
N VAL A 408 28.91 5.14 33.89
CA VAL A 408 27.83 6.13 33.62
C VAL A 408 27.22 6.00 32.23
N GLY A 409 27.71 5.06 31.42
CA GLY A 409 27.24 4.84 30.05
C GLY A 409 26.78 3.41 29.78
N GLU A 410 25.80 3.26 28.94
CA GLU A 410 25.30 1.99 28.42
C GLU A 410 24.93 2.14 26.94
N ARG A 411 25.43 1.21 26.09
CA ARG A 411 24.98 1.17 24.70
C ARG A 411 23.54 0.66 24.66
N LYS A 412 22.69 1.36 23.96
CA LYS A 412 21.29 1.01 23.80
C LYS A 412 20.83 1.11 22.34
N VAL A 413 19.94 0.20 21.98
CA VAL A 413 19.16 0.28 20.77
C VAL A 413 17.74 0.69 21.15
N ASN A 414 17.28 1.78 20.56
CA ASN A 414 15.92 2.27 20.74
C ASN A 414 15.13 2.17 19.43
N TYR A 415 13.83 2.04 19.57
CA TYR A 415 12.88 2.01 18.46
C TYR A 415 11.86 3.12 18.61
N ARG A 416 11.47 3.74 17.47
CA ARG A 416 10.33 4.68 17.44
C ARG A 416 9.00 3.93 17.53
N LEU A 417 8.98 2.69 17.01
CA LEU A 417 7.82 1.80 17.09
C LEU A 417 7.39 1.64 18.53
N ARG A 418 6.09 1.77 18.75
CA ARG A 418 5.45 1.57 20.06
C ARG A 418 4.52 0.39 20.03
N ASP A 419 4.21 -0.18 21.19
CA ASP A 419 3.28 -1.29 21.31
C ASP A 419 1.91 -0.93 20.76
N TRP A 420 1.25 -1.92 20.18
CA TRP A 420 -0.04 -1.74 19.51
C TRP A 420 -1.17 -1.65 20.54
N GLY A 421 -1.77 -0.47 20.67
CA GLY A 421 -2.97 -0.26 21.49
C GLY A 421 -4.21 -0.76 20.76
N VAL A 422 -4.83 -1.82 21.31
CA VAL A 422 -5.95 -2.51 20.67
C VAL A 422 -7.32 -2.16 21.24
N SER A 423 -7.40 -1.43 22.34
CA SER A 423 -8.66 -1.04 22.96
C SER A 423 -9.34 0.10 22.24
N ARG A 424 -10.63 -0.03 21.94
CA ARG A 424 -11.48 1.03 21.42
C ARG A 424 -12.77 1.14 22.22
N GLN A 425 -13.15 2.37 22.55
CA GLN A 425 -14.38 2.68 23.31
C GLN A 425 -15.55 2.82 22.33
N ARG A 426 -15.76 1.77 21.52
CA ARG A 426 -16.85 1.68 20.55
C ARG A 426 -17.59 0.36 20.71
N TYR A 427 -18.82 0.35 20.20
CA TYR A 427 -19.66 -0.84 20.23
C TYR A 427 -19.38 -1.78 19.04
N TRP A 428 -19.38 -1.23 17.80
CA TRP A 428 -19.26 -2.07 16.60
C TRP A 428 -17.82 -2.50 16.35
N GLY A 429 -17.44 -3.53 17.06
CA GLY A 429 -16.13 -4.16 17.08
C GLY A 429 -16.17 -5.49 17.82
N ALA A 430 -15.15 -6.31 17.68
CA ALA A 430 -15.08 -7.57 18.42
C ALA A 430 -14.80 -7.30 19.91
N PRO A 431 -15.58 -7.88 20.83
CA PRO A 431 -15.32 -7.73 22.26
C PRO A 431 -13.95 -8.26 22.68
N ILE A 432 -13.25 -7.52 23.52
CA ILE A 432 -11.98 -7.96 24.10
C ILE A 432 -12.28 -9.04 25.13
N PRO A 433 -11.70 -10.25 25.01
CA PRO A 433 -12.09 -11.42 25.82
C PRO A 433 -11.37 -11.46 27.17
N MET A 434 -11.59 -10.43 27.98
CA MET A 434 -11.02 -10.30 29.32
C MET A 434 -12.12 -10.07 30.37
N VAL A 435 -11.92 -10.55 31.57
CA VAL A 435 -12.84 -10.38 32.67
C VAL A 435 -12.12 -9.87 33.91
N THR A 436 -12.82 -9.06 34.72
CA THR A 436 -12.37 -8.59 36.03
C THR A 436 -13.12 -9.34 37.12
N LEU A 437 -12.38 -10.00 38.01
CA LEU A 437 -12.93 -10.72 39.14
C LEU A 437 -13.28 -9.76 40.28
N GLU A 438 -14.00 -10.27 41.29
CA GLU A 438 -14.43 -9.46 42.45
C GLU A 438 -13.25 -8.87 43.25
N ASP A 439 -12.10 -9.54 43.28
CA ASP A 439 -10.88 -9.04 43.93
C ASP A 439 -10.12 -7.96 43.09
N GLY A 440 -10.66 -7.59 41.93
CA GLY A 440 -10.07 -6.63 41.00
C GLY A 440 -9.00 -7.21 40.09
N SER A 441 -8.68 -8.50 40.17
CA SER A 441 -7.77 -9.15 39.22
C SER A 441 -8.40 -9.30 37.85
N VAL A 442 -7.58 -9.17 36.80
CA VAL A 442 -8.02 -9.28 35.41
C VAL A 442 -7.43 -10.56 34.83
N ILE A 443 -8.29 -11.39 34.27
CA ILE A 443 -7.90 -12.67 33.65
C ILE A 443 -8.52 -12.82 32.25
N PRO A 444 -7.96 -13.69 31.40
CA PRO A 444 -8.61 -14.04 30.15
C PRO A 444 -9.97 -14.70 30.37
N THR A 445 -10.93 -14.42 29.51
CA THR A 445 -12.18 -15.19 29.44
C THR A 445 -11.86 -16.66 29.25
N PRO A 446 -12.43 -17.59 30.07
CA PRO A 446 -12.22 -19.01 29.86
C PRO A 446 -12.56 -19.47 28.44
N GLU A 447 -11.77 -20.39 27.93
CA GLU A 447 -11.88 -20.84 26.53
C GLU A 447 -13.26 -21.45 26.21
N ASP A 448 -13.88 -22.13 27.17
CA ASP A 448 -15.24 -22.70 27.03
C ASP A 448 -16.36 -21.63 26.99
N GLN A 449 -16.05 -20.38 27.32
CA GLN A 449 -16.96 -19.24 27.25
C GLN A 449 -16.72 -18.37 25.98
N LEU A 450 -15.82 -18.76 25.10
CA LEU A 450 -15.60 -18.10 23.81
C LEU A 450 -16.54 -18.69 22.74
N PRO A 451 -17.06 -17.87 21.81
CA PRO A 451 -16.81 -16.42 21.68
C PRO A 451 -17.60 -15.60 22.71
N VAL A 452 -17.01 -14.45 23.09
CA VAL A 452 -17.77 -13.37 23.72
C VAL A 452 -18.55 -12.67 22.61
N ILE A 453 -19.86 -12.87 22.59
CA ILE A 453 -20.70 -12.43 21.46
C ILE A 453 -21.14 -10.98 21.68
N LEU A 454 -20.93 -10.17 20.63
CA LEU A 454 -21.43 -8.80 20.55
C LEU A 454 -22.95 -8.84 20.30
N PRO A 455 -23.78 -8.22 21.16
CA PRO A 455 -25.23 -8.14 20.91
C PRO A 455 -25.50 -7.24 19.68
N GLU A 456 -26.33 -7.69 18.75
CA GLU A 456 -26.65 -6.94 17.53
C GLU A 456 -27.93 -6.10 17.65
N ASP A 457 -28.84 -6.49 18.55
CA ASP A 457 -30.09 -5.77 18.81
C ASP A 457 -29.86 -4.71 19.90
N VAL A 458 -29.38 -3.55 19.49
CA VAL A 458 -29.02 -2.44 20.37
C VAL A 458 -29.56 -1.12 19.83
N VAL A 459 -29.69 -0.14 20.71
CA VAL A 459 -30.04 1.24 20.35
C VAL A 459 -28.81 2.12 20.48
N MET A 460 -28.46 2.82 19.41
CA MET A 460 -27.34 3.75 19.35
C MET A 460 -27.79 5.15 19.73
N ASN A 461 -27.28 5.69 20.84
CA ASN A 461 -27.55 7.07 21.28
C ASN A 461 -26.48 8.08 20.82
N GLY A 462 -25.41 7.60 20.19
CA GLY A 462 -24.35 8.42 19.61
C GLY A 462 -23.23 8.88 20.56
N ILE A 463 -23.36 8.66 21.86
CA ILE A 463 -22.40 9.14 22.86
C ILE A 463 -21.72 8.00 23.60
N THR A 464 -22.50 7.07 24.15
CA THR A 464 -21.98 5.97 24.99
C THR A 464 -22.16 4.64 24.28
N SER A 465 -21.14 3.79 24.29
CA SER A 465 -21.22 2.42 23.79
C SER A 465 -22.39 1.68 24.47
N PRO A 466 -23.29 1.02 23.70
CA PRO A 466 -24.32 0.17 24.28
C PRO A 466 -23.81 -0.89 25.26
N LEU A 467 -22.58 -1.37 25.13
CA LEU A 467 -21.96 -2.32 26.05
C LEU A 467 -21.69 -1.71 27.43
N LYS A 468 -21.36 -0.42 27.46
CA LYS A 468 -21.20 0.33 28.72
C LYS A 468 -22.52 0.79 29.29
N ALA A 469 -23.48 1.11 28.45
CA ALA A 469 -24.80 1.59 28.86
C ALA A 469 -25.69 0.49 29.44
N ASP A 470 -25.44 -0.78 29.11
CA ASP A 470 -26.16 -1.94 29.65
C ASP A 470 -25.33 -2.71 30.68
N PRO A 471 -25.51 -2.45 31.98
CA PRO A 471 -24.75 -3.15 33.00
C PRO A 471 -24.98 -4.69 33.03
N ALA A 472 -26.10 -5.15 32.50
CA ALA A 472 -26.42 -6.57 32.42
C ALA A 472 -25.51 -7.35 31.51
N TRP A 473 -25.12 -6.74 30.34
CA TRP A 473 -24.22 -7.39 29.43
C TRP A 473 -22.82 -7.64 30.03
N ALA A 474 -22.30 -6.70 30.81
CA ALA A 474 -20.96 -6.82 31.40
C ALA A 474 -20.91 -7.91 32.49
N LYS A 475 -22.05 -8.28 33.10
CA LYS A 475 -22.10 -9.28 34.16
C LYS A 475 -21.95 -10.70 33.63
N THR A 476 -21.05 -11.45 34.21
CA THR A 476 -20.80 -12.87 33.89
C THR A 476 -20.33 -13.62 35.11
N THR A 477 -20.07 -14.91 34.99
CA THR A 477 -19.48 -15.75 36.02
C THR A 477 -18.28 -16.51 35.49
N VAL A 478 -17.25 -16.65 36.30
CA VAL A 478 -16.10 -17.50 36.03
C VAL A 478 -15.92 -18.46 37.18
N ASN A 479 -15.93 -19.77 36.90
CA ASN A 479 -15.89 -20.83 37.93
C ASN A 479 -16.93 -20.66 39.05
N GLY A 480 -18.15 -20.19 38.69
CA GLY A 480 -19.23 -19.92 39.62
C GLY A 480 -19.11 -18.61 40.41
N HIS A 481 -18.06 -17.83 40.22
CA HIS A 481 -17.86 -16.53 40.86
C HIS A 481 -18.28 -15.39 39.94
N PRO A 482 -18.93 -14.34 40.48
CA PRO A 482 -19.25 -13.15 39.65
C PRO A 482 -18.01 -12.50 39.07
N ALA A 483 -18.15 -12.05 37.84
CA ALA A 483 -17.09 -11.31 37.11
C ALA A 483 -17.71 -10.26 36.19
N LEU A 484 -16.87 -9.30 35.73
CA LEU A 484 -17.28 -8.28 34.79
C LEU A 484 -16.48 -8.42 33.51
N ARG A 485 -17.18 -8.47 32.38
CA ARG A 485 -16.55 -8.45 31.03
C ARG A 485 -15.93 -7.09 30.75
N GLU A 486 -14.82 -7.08 30.00
CA GLU A 486 -14.31 -5.87 29.37
C GLU A 486 -15.37 -5.31 28.37
N THR A 487 -15.59 -4.01 28.41
CA THR A 487 -16.57 -3.33 27.55
C THR A 487 -15.95 -2.62 26.35
N ASP A 488 -14.64 -2.54 26.29
CA ASP A 488 -13.92 -2.09 25.09
C ASP A 488 -13.93 -3.18 24.03
N THR A 489 -13.88 -2.77 22.78
CA THR A 489 -13.75 -3.65 21.61
C THR A 489 -12.39 -3.50 20.98
N PHE A 490 -11.99 -4.46 20.14
CA PHE A 490 -10.74 -4.40 19.41
C PHE A 490 -10.69 -3.29 18.37
N ASP A 491 -9.50 -2.73 18.19
CA ASP A 491 -9.12 -2.01 17.00
C ASP A 491 -9.41 -2.88 15.76
N THR A 492 -10.04 -2.30 14.73
CA THR A 492 -10.43 -3.03 13.52
C THR A 492 -9.25 -3.57 12.71
N PHE A 493 -8.03 -3.09 12.97
CA PHE A 493 -6.83 -3.73 12.41
C PHE A 493 -6.57 -5.13 12.97
N MET A 494 -7.18 -5.50 14.08
CA MET A 494 -7.11 -6.88 14.58
C MET A 494 -7.71 -7.85 13.57
N GLU A 495 -8.90 -7.56 13.07
CA GLU A 495 -9.59 -8.40 12.10
C GLU A 495 -8.84 -8.47 10.77
N SER A 496 -8.34 -7.35 10.28
CA SER A 496 -7.62 -7.28 8.99
C SER A 496 -6.18 -7.81 9.04
N SER A 497 -5.69 -8.18 10.22
CA SER A 497 -4.30 -8.68 10.35
C SER A 497 -4.15 -10.18 10.05
N TRP A 498 -5.24 -10.96 10.05
CA TRP A 498 -5.15 -12.41 9.86
C TRP A 498 -6.19 -13.01 8.92
N TYR A 499 -7.08 -12.22 8.32
CA TYR A 499 -8.17 -12.69 7.45
C TYR A 499 -7.66 -13.52 6.27
N TYR A 500 -6.51 -13.16 5.71
CA TYR A 500 -5.88 -13.90 4.61
C TYR A 500 -5.58 -15.36 4.99
N ALA A 501 -5.22 -15.60 6.23
CA ALA A 501 -4.99 -16.95 6.75
C ALA A 501 -6.32 -17.69 6.96
N ARG A 502 -7.35 -17.03 7.46
CA ARG A 502 -8.66 -17.63 7.66
C ARG A 502 -9.34 -18.02 6.36
N TYR A 503 -9.10 -17.30 5.28
CA TYR A 503 -9.60 -17.71 3.96
C TYR A 503 -9.12 -19.09 3.50
N THR A 504 -8.02 -19.59 4.03
CA THR A 504 -7.52 -20.94 3.71
C THR A 504 -8.41 -22.05 4.25
N CYS A 505 -9.17 -21.77 5.31
CA CYS A 505 -10.00 -22.73 6.00
C CYS A 505 -11.17 -22.04 6.75
N PRO A 506 -12.08 -21.32 6.05
CA PRO A 506 -13.07 -20.48 6.70
C PRO A 506 -14.12 -21.23 7.52
N GLN A 507 -14.38 -22.52 7.20
CA GLN A 507 -15.33 -23.36 7.92
C GLN A 507 -14.67 -24.24 9.00
N TYR A 508 -13.34 -24.16 9.19
CA TYR A 508 -12.64 -24.96 10.18
C TYR A 508 -13.04 -24.53 11.59
N ASP A 509 -13.57 -25.46 12.38
CA ASP A 509 -14.14 -25.19 13.70
C ASP A 509 -13.34 -25.82 14.86
N GLN A 510 -12.24 -26.53 14.56
CA GLN A 510 -11.37 -27.19 15.56
C GLN A 510 -10.27 -26.24 16.07
N GLY A 511 -10.10 -25.09 15.48
CA GLY A 511 -9.11 -24.10 15.83
C GLY A 511 -9.15 -22.90 14.92
N MET A 512 -8.23 -21.95 15.18
CA MET A 512 -8.10 -20.71 14.40
C MET A 512 -7.76 -21.00 12.92
N LEU A 513 -6.84 -21.94 12.67
CA LEU A 513 -6.39 -22.37 11.35
C LEU A 513 -6.26 -23.89 11.30
N ASP A 514 -6.63 -24.46 10.17
CA ASP A 514 -6.25 -25.81 9.78
C ASP A 514 -4.79 -25.80 9.30
N PRO A 515 -3.85 -26.48 9.98
CA PRO A 515 -2.44 -26.41 9.63
C PRO A 515 -2.14 -26.90 8.20
N GLN A 516 -2.86 -27.90 7.72
CA GLN A 516 -2.65 -28.43 6.36
C GLN A 516 -3.10 -27.42 5.31
N ALA A 517 -4.30 -26.89 5.43
CA ALA A 517 -4.85 -25.90 4.51
C ALA A 517 -4.03 -24.60 4.55
N ALA A 518 -3.72 -24.10 5.75
CA ALA A 518 -2.95 -22.88 5.91
C ALA A 518 -1.55 -23.01 5.29
N ASN A 519 -0.83 -24.10 5.54
CA ASN A 519 0.51 -24.28 5.00
C ASN A 519 0.55 -24.67 3.53
N TYR A 520 -0.54 -25.17 2.98
CA TYR A 520 -0.67 -25.35 1.54
C TYR A 520 -0.76 -24.01 0.81
N TRP A 521 -1.64 -23.10 1.26
CA TRP A 521 -1.90 -21.85 0.58
C TRP A 521 -0.92 -20.72 0.92
N LEU A 522 -0.45 -20.64 2.17
CA LEU A 522 0.42 -19.56 2.63
C LEU A 522 1.91 -19.85 2.33
N PRO A 523 2.70 -18.80 2.07
CA PRO A 523 2.33 -17.39 2.06
C PRO A 523 1.48 -17.02 0.84
N VAL A 524 0.77 -15.87 0.95
CA VAL A 524 0.08 -15.26 -0.19
C VAL A 524 1.12 -14.99 -1.30
N ASP A 525 0.83 -15.41 -2.52
CA ASP A 525 1.75 -15.23 -3.65
C ASP A 525 1.71 -13.81 -4.19
N GLN A 526 0.51 -13.23 -4.30
CA GLN A 526 0.31 -11.86 -4.73
C GLN A 526 -0.70 -11.15 -3.83
N TYR A 527 -0.29 -10.05 -3.23
CA TYR A 527 -1.16 -9.13 -2.49
C TYR A 527 -1.34 -7.82 -3.27
N VAL A 528 -2.58 -7.34 -3.37
CA VAL A 528 -2.93 -6.11 -4.08
C VAL A 528 -3.69 -5.16 -3.16
N GLY A 529 -3.23 -3.93 -3.03
CA GLY A 529 -3.89 -2.90 -2.22
C GLY A 529 -3.25 -1.53 -2.37
N GLY A 530 -3.87 -0.52 -1.75
CA GLY A 530 -3.37 0.85 -1.81
C GLY A 530 -2.13 1.08 -0.95
N ILE A 531 -1.28 2.02 -1.35
CA ILE A 531 -0.06 2.38 -0.61
C ILE A 531 -0.36 3.05 0.73
N GLU A 532 -1.55 3.57 0.94
CA GLU A 532 -2.00 4.13 2.22
C GLU A 532 -1.96 3.14 3.38
N HIS A 533 -1.91 1.85 3.06
CA HIS A 533 -1.81 0.76 4.05
C HIS A 533 -0.38 0.35 4.40
N ALA A 534 0.63 1.00 3.81
CA ALA A 534 2.04 0.62 3.91
C ALA A 534 2.58 0.53 5.33
N ILE A 535 2.14 1.40 6.23
CA ILE A 535 2.62 1.45 7.62
C ILE A 535 1.72 0.60 8.52
N MET A 536 0.44 0.98 8.68
CA MET A 536 -0.40 0.36 9.71
C MET A 536 -0.82 -1.06 9.37
N HIS A 537 -1.67 -1.22 8.37
CA HIS A 537 -2.21 -2.54 8.02
C HIS A 537 -1.10 -3.53 7.69
N LEU A 538 -0.15 -3.16 6.82
CA LEU A 538 0.91 -4.08 6.38
C LEU A 538 1.91 -4.40 7.51
N MET A 539 2.15 -3.47 8.42
CA MET A 539 2.97 -3.74 9.61
C MET A 539 2.30 -4.76 10.53
N TYR A 540 1.02 -4.55 10.85
CA TYR A 540 0.26 -5.47 11.69
C TYR A 540 0.01 -6.82 11.02
N PHE A 541 -0.22 -6.84 9.73
CA PHE A 541 -0.30 -8.03 8.88
C PHE A 541 0.96 -8.89 8.98
N ARG A 542 2.14 -8.28 8.90
CA ARG A 542 3.42 -8.96 9.08
C ARG A 542 3.65 -9.42 10.53
N PHE A 543 3.37 -8.55 11.46
CA PHE A 543 3.50 -8.85 12.89
C PHE A 543 2.60 -10.02 13.32
N PHE A 544 1.33 -9.96 12.93
CA PHE A 544 0.37 -11.00 13.29
C PHE A 544 0.75 -12.37 12.69
N HIS A 545 1.28 -12.36 11.48
CA HIS A 545 1.79 -13.59 10.85
C HIS A 545 2.93 -14.23 11.66
N LYS A 546 3.86 -13.41 12.15
CA LYS A 546 4.95 -13.89 13.03
C LYS A 546 4.44 -14.42 14.36
N LEU A 547 3.42 -13.80 14.93
CA LEU A 547 2.74 -14.31 16.11
C LEU A 547 2.10 -15.69 15.87
N MET A 548 1.41 -15.86 14.74
CA MET A 548 0.82 -17.14 14.35
C MET A 548 1.90 -18.20 14.08
N ARG A 549 3.01 -17.83 13.47
CA ARG A 549 4.17 -18.72 13.29
C ARG A 549 4.70 -19.22 14.63
N ASP A 550 4.92 -18.33 15.57
CA ASP A 550 5.46 -18.66 16.89
C ASP A 550 4.45 -19.46 17.75
N ALA A 551 3.16 -19.37 17.41
CA ALA A 551 2.12 -20.21 18.01
C ALA A 551 1.96 -21.59 17.31
N GLY A 552 2.76 -21.88 16.27
CA GLY A 552 2.70 -23.12 15.52
C GLY A 552 1.54 -23.24 14.53
N LEU A 553 0.88 -22.13 14.19
CA LEU A 553 -0.27 -22.09 13.29
C LEU A 553 0.11 -22.02 11.83
N VAL A 554 1.25 -21.40 11.52
CA VAL A 554 1.82 -21.26 10.17
C VAL A 554 3.32 -21.49 10.20
N ASP A 555 3.91 -21.94 9.07
CA ASP A 555 5.33 -22.28 8.99
C ASP A 555 6.17 -21.16 8.36
N SER A 556 5.56 -20.24 7.58
CA SER A 556 6.27 -19.18 6.90
C SER A 556 6.55 -17.96 7.79
N ASP A 557 7.61 -17.21 7.47
CA ASP A 557 8.04 -16.04 8.25
C ASP A 557 7.26 -14.75 7.88
N GLU A 558 6.86 -14.64 6.61
CA GLU A 558 6.17 -13.47 6.06
C GLU A 558 4.85 -13.87 5.40
N PRO A 559 3.83 -13.02 5.47
CA PRO A 559 2.49 -13.39 5.01
C PRO A 559 2.32 -13.35 3.49
N ALA A 560 3.10 -12.55 2.76
CA ALA A 560 2.98 -12.38 1.33
C ALA A 560 4.34 -12.23 0.64
N LYS A 561 4.49 -12.87 -0.53
CA LYS A 561 5.71 -12.82 -1.32
C LYS A 561 5.82 -11.55 -2.15
N ARG A 562 4.77 -11.21 -2.89
CA ARG A 562 4.73 -10.05 -3.79
C ARG A 562 3.61 -9.10 -3.40
N LEU A 563 3.92 -7.81 -3.37
CA LEU A 563 2.97 -6.74 -3.09
C LEU A 563 2.90 -5.80 -4.29
N LEU A 564 1.69 -5.53 -4.77
CA LEU A 564 1.43 -4.49 -5.75
C LEU A 564 0.61 -3.37 -5.08
N CYS A 565 1.17 -2.17 -5.04
CA CYS A 565 0.47 -0.98 -4.56
C CYS A 565 -0.14 -0.24 -5.74
N GLN A 566 -1.47 -0.25 -5.83
CA GLN A 566 -2.18 0.47 -6.88
C GLN A 566 -2.19 1.97 -6.65
N GLY A 567 -2.18 2.72 -7.76
CA GLY A 567 -2.41 4.17 -7.73
C GLY A 567 -3.89 4.52 -7.55
N MET A 568 -4.14 5.75 -7.10
CA MET A 568 -5.50 6.27 -6.88
C MET A 568 -6.23 6.49 -8.21
N VAL A 569 -7.56 6.42 -8.16
CA VAL A 569 -8.44 6.88 -9.25
C VAL A 569 -8.91 8.30 -8.95
N LEU A 570 -8.63 9.21 -9.87
CA LEU A 570 -8.98 10.62 -9.77
C LEU A 570 -10.13 10.96 -10.71
N ALA A 571 -10.95 11.93 -10.31
CA ALA A 571 -11.99 12.51 -11.15
C ALA A 571 -12.05 14.02 -10.94
N ASP A 572 -12.60 14.71 -11.93
CA ASP A 572 -12.90 16.14 -11.84
C ASP A 572 -13.85 16.40 -10.68
N ALA A 573 -13.65 17.51 -9.97
CA ALA A 573 -14.52 17.94 -8.88
C ALA A 573 -15.05 19.36 -9.16
N PHE A 574 -16.37 19.54 -8.96
CA PHE A 574 -17.06 20.78 -9.22
C PHE A 574 -17.97 21.16 -8.04
N TYR A 575 -18.07 22.45 -7.75
CA TYR A 575 -18.97 22.94 -6.70
C TYR A 575 -19.52 24.32 -7.05
N TYR A 576 -20.60 24.71 -6.37
CA TYR A 576 -21.02 26.06 -6.26
C TYR A 576 -21.09 26.49 -4.80
N THR A 577 -20.95 27.80 -4.57
CA THR A 577 -21.03 28.34 -3.21
C THR A 577 -22.46 28.67 -2.87
N GLY A 578 -22.99 28.12 -1.78
CA GLY A 578 -24.33 28.40 -1.28
C GLY A 578 -24.41 29.73 -0.57
N ALA A 579 -25.62 30.09 -0.15
CA ALA A 579 -25.95 31.42 0.44
C ALA A 579 -25.16 31.71 1.74
N ASN A 580 -24.76 30.66 2.48
CA ASN A 580 -24.03 30.78 3.74
C ASN A 580 -22.50 30.57 3.56
N GLY A 581 -22.02 30.52 2.30
CA GLY A 581 -20.62 30.31 1.98
C GLY A 581 -20.17 28.83 1.96
N GLU A 582 -21.09 27.89 2.15
CA GLU A 582 -20.84 26.46 2.06
C GLU A 582 -20.60 26.01 0.61
N ARG A 583 -19.74 25.00 0.42
CA ARG A 583 -19.51 24.39 -0.89
C ARG A 583 -20.48 23.25 -1.13
N ASN A 584 -21.30 23.40 -2.17
CA ASN A 584 -22.23 22.36 -2.62
C ASN A 584 -21.63 21.64 -3.82
N TRP A 585 -21.17 20.41 -3.60
CA TRP A 585 -20.46 19.61 -4.60
C TRP A 585 -21.44 18.96 -5.58
N VAL A 586 -21.16 19.08 -6.86
CA VAL A 586 -21.97 18.54 -7.96
C VAL A 586 -21.25 17.37 -8.62
N SER A 587 -21.99 16.29 -8.84
CA SER A 587 -21.44 15.10 -9.50
C SER A 587 -20.94 15.44 -10.92
N PRO A 588 -19.75 15.00 -11.32
CA PRO A 588 -19.21 15.25 -12.67
C PRO A 588 -20.12 14.79 -13.81
N VAL A 589 -20.95 13.77 -13.58
CA VAL A 589 -21.93 13.27 -14.57
C VAL A 589 -23.07 14.27 -14.86
N ASP A 590 -23.28 15.22 -13.98
CA ASP A 590 -24.31 16.27 -14.10
C ASP A 590 -23.72 17.61 -14.57
N VAL A 591 -22.46 17.63 -14.97
CA VAL A 591 -21.73 18.84 -15.35
C VAL A 591 -21.45 18.86 -16.84
N THR A 592 -21.75 19.98 -17.48
CA THR A 592 -21.30 20.28 -18.85
C THR A 592 -20.11 21.22 -18.78
N VAL A 593 -19.02 20.87 -19.49
CA VAL A 593 -17.79 21.64 -19.48
C VAL A 593 -17.48 22.19 -20.88
N GLU A 594 -16.94 23.40 -20.93
CA GLU A 594 -16.27 23.95 -22.11
C GLU A 594 -14.76 23.87 -21.91
N ARG A 595 -14.05 23.60 -23.01
CA ARG A 595 -12.59 23.46 -22.99
C ARG A 595 -11.95 24.37 -24.04
N ASP A 596 -10.74 24.85 -23.70
CA ASP A 596 -9.91 25.56 -24.67
C ASP A 596 -9.21 24.61 -25.66
N ASP A 597 -8.48 25.16 -26.61
CA ASP A 597 -7.70 24.39 -27.60
C ASP A 597 -6.61 23.48 -26.99
N LYS A 598 -6.28 23.69 -25.72
CA LYS A 598 -5.34 22.87 -24.95
C LYS A 598 -6.05 21.84 -24.05
N GLY A 599 -7.37 21.72 -24.16
CA GLY A 599 -8.18 20.80 -23.40
C GLY A 599 -8.45 21.20 -21.94
N ARG A 600 -8.10 22.42 -21.51
CA ARG A 600 -8.35 22.91 -20.15
C ARG A 600 -9.80 23.38 -20.01
N ILE A 601 -10.42 23.06 -18.89
CA ILE A 601 -11.81 23.50 -18.58
C ILE A 601 -11.81 25.00 -18.40
N THR A 602 -12.61 25.68 -19.23
CA THR A 602 -12.79 27.14 -19.20
C THR A 602 -14.09 27.53 -18.54
N GLN A 603 -15.12 26.69 -18.66
CA GLN A 603 -16.44 26.90 -18.04
C GLN A 603 -17.08 25.57 -17.68
N ALA A 604 -17.83 25.54 -16.59
CA ALA A 604 -18.59 24.38 -16.14
C ALA A 604 -19.97 24.84 -15.67
N THR A 605 -21.02 24.11 -16.06
CA THR A 605 -22.41 24.37 -15.66
C THR A 605 -23.08 23.05 -15.24
N ASP A 606 -24.04 23.16 -14.28
CA ASP A 606 -24.88 22.02 -13.93
C ASP A 606 -26.06 21.86 -14.91
N ARG A 607 -26.91 20.86 -14.66
CA ARG A 607 -28.10 20.59 -15.49
C ARG A 607 -29.10 21.74 -15.52
N ASP A 608 -29.13 22.60 -14.51
CA ASP A 608 -30.00 23.76 -14.40
C ASP A 608 -29.37 25.02 -14.98
N GLY A 609 -28.17 24.91 -15.58
CA GLY A 609 -27.42 26.02 -16.16
C GLY A 609 -26.71 26.91 -15.15
N ARG A 610 -26.58 26.48 -13.89
CA ARG A 610 -25.83 27.20 -12.86
C ARG A 610 -24.33 27.06 -13.12
N GLU A 611 -23.60 28.17 -13.06
CA GLU A 611 -22.17 28.20 -13.18
C GLU A 611 -21.47 27.52 -11.97
N LEU A 612 -20.51 26.66 -12.25
CA LEU A 612 -19.77 25.89 -11.27
C LEU A 612 -18.30 26.30 -11.23
N VAL A 613 -17.70 26.15 -10.07
CA VAL A 613 -16.26 26.29 -9.87
C VAL A 613 -15.60 24.92 -10.08
N TYR A 614 -14.61 24.87 -10.96
CA TYR A 614 -13.78 23.70 -11.14
C TYR A 614 -12.70 23.63 -10.05
N ALA A 615 -12.77 22.62 -9.19
CA ALA A 615 -11.85 22.43 -8.08
C ALA A 615 -10.62 21.58 -8.43
N GLY A 616 -10.48 21.20 -9.70
CA GLY A 616 -9.40 20.36 -10.18
C GLY A 616 -9.69 18.87 -10.10
N MET A 617 -8.75 18.09 -10.60
CA MET A 617 -8.75 16.63 -10.52
C MET A 617 -8.36 16.19 -9.11
N SER A 618 -9.14 15.32 -8.48
CA SER A 618 -8.88 14.86 -7.13
C SER A 618 -9.36 13.43 -6.90
N LYS A 619 -8.88 12.81 -5.83
CA LYS A 619 -9.34 11.48 -5.41
C LYS A 619 -10.87 11.45 -5.36
N MET A 620 -11.47 10.40 -5.91
CA MET A 620 -12.90 10.18 -5.81
C MET A 620 -13.31 10.03 -4.35
N SER A 621 -14.27 10.84 -3.90
CA SER A 621 -14.76 10.84 -2.52
C SER A 621 -16.24 11.19 -2.44
N LYS A 622 -16.90 10.65 -1.42
CA LYS A 622 -18.30 11.02 -1.11
C LYS A 622 -18.44 12.50 -0.74
N SER A 623 -17.43 13.04 -0.06
CA SER A 623 -17.43 14.44 0.40
C SER A 623 -17.37 15.45 -0.74
N LYS A 624 -16.74 15.10 -1.86
CA LYS A 624 -16.65 15.93 -3.07
C LYS A 624 -17.67 15.55 -4.14
N ASN A 625 -18.48 14.53 -3.89
CA ASN A 625 -19.46 14.01 -4.84
C ASN A 625 -18.91 13.79 -6.26
N ASN A 626 -17.63 13.43 -6.37
CA ASN A 626 -16.94 13.21 -7.64
C ASN A 626 -16.70 11.72 -7.95
N GLY A 627 -17.34 10.82 -7.20
CA GLY A 627 -17.29 9.39 -7.45
C GLY A 627 -18.14 9.01 -8.67
N ILE A 628 -17.59 8.13 -9.51
CA ILE A 628 -18.33 7.52 -10.62
C ILE A 628 -18.88 6.18 -10.11
N ASP A 629 -20.19 5.97 -10.30
CA ASP A 629 -20.83 4.72 -9.91
C ASP A 629 -20.46 3.59 -10.89
N PRO A 630 -19.77 2.54 -10.43
CA PRO A 630 -19.40 1.41 -11.27
C PRO A 630 -20.60 0.73 -11.93
N GLN A 631 -21.73 0.64 -11.22
CA GLN A 631 -22.93 -0.03 -11.74
C GLN A 631 -23.49 0.69 -12.96
N VAL A 632 -23.54 2.03 -12.95
CA VAL A 632 -23.99 2.82 -14.09
C VAL A 632 -23.11 2.59 -15.32
N MET A 633 -21.79 2.49 -15.11
CA MET A 633 -20.84 2.21 -16.20
C MET A 633 -20.97 0.80 -16.75
N VAL A 634 -21.18 -0.19 -15.88
CA VAL A 634 -21.42 -1.58 -16.30
C VAL A 634 -22.73 -1.71 -17.09
N GLU A 635 -23.80 -1.07 -16.62
CA GLU A 635 -25.09 -1.05 -17.32
C GLU A 635 -25.01 -0.38 -18.70
N ARG A 636 -24.18 0.65 -18.84
CA ARG A 636 -24.03 1.39 -20.11
C ARG A 636 -23.08 0.71 -21.08
N TYR A 637 -21.96 0.20 -20.63
CA TYR A 637 -20.85 -0.29 -21.49
C TYR A 637 -20.53 -1.77 -21.34
N GLY A 638 -21.02 -2.42 -20.29
CA GLY A 638 -20.63 -3.77 -19.89
C GLY A 638 -19.43 -3.81 -18.96
N ALA A 639 -19.32 -4.89 -18.20
CA ALA A 639 -18.23 -5.10 -17.23
C ALA A 639 -16.87 -5.19 -17.91
N ASP A 640 -16.76 -5.90 -19.04
CA ASP A 640 -15.50 -6.07 -19.74
C ASP A 640 -14.92 -4.75 -20.24
N THR A 641 -15.76 -3.83 -20.70
CA THR A 641 -15.32 -2.50 -21.11
C THR A 641 -14.74 -1.70 -19.94
N VAL A 642 -15.41 -1.72 -18.79
CA VAL A 642 -14.93 -1.04 -17.57
C VAL A 642 -13.61 -1.63 -17.11
N ARG A 643 -13.50 -2.94 -17.05
CA ARG A 643 -12.28 -3.67 -16.67
C ARG A 643 -11.12 -3.34 -17.62
N LEU A 644 -11.37 -3.35 -18.92
CA LEU A 644 -10.35 -3.04 -19.92
C LEU A 644 -9.83 -1.60 -19.79
N PHE A 645 -10.74 -0.64 -19.61
CA PHE A 645 -10.35 0.74 -19.37
C PHE A 645 -9.47 0.88 -18.12
N MET A 646 -9.85 0.25 -17.01
CA MET A 646 -9.11 0.31 -15.75
C MET A 646 -7.68 -0.22 -15.88
N MET A 647 -7.46 -1.21 -16.73
CA MET A 647 -6.15 -1.82 -16.92
C MET A 647 -5.31 -1.13 -17.99
N PHE A 648 -5.97 -0.45 -18.93
CA PHE A 648 -5.27 0.19 -20.07
C PHE A 648 -4.91 1.65 -19.83
N ALA A 649 -5.73 2.39 -19.07
CA ALA A 649 -5.62 3.85 -18.99
C ALA A 649 -4.33 4.35 -18.32
N SER A 650 -3.74 3.56 -17.43
CA SER A 650 -2.52 3.92 -16.68
C SER A 650 -1.83 2.67 -16.15
N PRO A 651 -0.50 2.71 -15.94
CA PRO A 651 0.19 1.66 -15.17
C PRO A 651 -0.47 1.45 -13.80
N ALA A 652 -0.53 0.22 -13.33
CA ALA A 652 -1.25 -0.15 -12.11
C ALA A 652 -0.82 0.66 -10.87
N GLU A 653 0.45 0.99 -10.76
CA GLU A 653 1.06 1.73 -9.63
C GLU A 653 0.87 3.25 -9.71
N MET A 654 0.48 3.75 -10.89
CA MET A 654 0.30 5.18 -11.14
C MET A 654 -1.16 5.61 -10.91
N THR A 655 -1.36 6.88 -10.64
CA THR A 655 -2.71 7.44 -10.60
C THR A 655 -3.41 7.29 -11.95
N LEU A 656 -4.71 7.03 -11.90
CA LEU A 656 -5.57 6.94 -13.07
C LEU A 656 -6.56 8.11 -13.06
N GLU A 657 -6.56 8.90 -14.11
CA GLU A 657 -7.54 9.96 -14.32
C GLU A 657 -8.76 9.40 -15.06
N TRP A 658 -9.92 9.50 -14.44
CA TRP A 658 -11.17 9.05 -15.05
C TRP A 658 -11.55 9.95 -16.24
N GLN A 659 -11.75 9.31 -17.40
CA GLN A 659 -12.22 9.96 -18.63
C GLN A 659 -13.21 9.04 -19.33
N GLU A 660 -14.44 9.48 -19.50
CA GLU A 660 -15.49 8.69 -20.15
C GLU A 660 -15.15 8.38 -21.63
N SER A 661 -14.45 9.28 -22.32
CA SER A 661 -13.95 9.05 -23.68
C SER A 661 -13.01 7.84 -23.79
N GLY A 662 -12.25 7.56 -22.74
CA GLY A 662 -11.39 6.37 -22.65
C GLY A 662 -12.20 5.09 -22.51
N VAL A 663 -13.28 5.12 -21.73
CA VAL A 663 -14.23 4.00 -21.62
C VAL A 663 -14.89 3.70 -22.96
N GLU A 664 -15.32 4.71 -23.67
CA GLU A 664 -15.87 4.57 -25.04
C GLU A 664 -14.83 3.99 -25.99
N GLY A 665 -13.58 4.40 -25.88
CA GLY A 665 -12.46 3.83 -26.65
C GLY A 665 -12.26 2.34 -26.41
N ALA A 666 -12.33 1.91 -25.15
CA ALA A 666 -12.28 0.49 -24.78
C ALA A 666 -13.46 -0.30 -25.36
N ASN A 667 -14.65 0.26 -25.31
CA ASN A 667 -15.84 -0.36 -25.90
C ASN A 667 -15.71 -0.51 -27.42
N ARG A 668 -15.22 0.50 -28.13
CA ARG A 668 -14.95 0.42 -29.58
C ARG A 668 -13.92 -0.66 -29.91
N PHE A 669 -12.90 -0.81 -29.10
CA PHE A 669 -11.91 -1.88 -29.28
C PHE A 669 -12.53 -3.26 -29.17
N LEU A 670 -13.35 -3.52 -28.14
CA LEU A 670 -14.04 -4.80 -28.00
C LEU A 670 -15.02 -5.09 -29.15
N LYS A 671 -15.70 -4.07 -29.67
CA LYS A 671 -16.54 -4.20 -30.87
C LYS A 671 -15.71 -4.60 -32.09
N ARG A 672 -14.50 -4.08 -32.22
CA ARG A 672 -13.59 -4.46 -33.33
C ARG A 672 -13.11 -5.90 -33.22
N VAL A 673 -12.74 -6.34 -32.03
CA VAL A 673 -12.35 -7.75 -31.78
C VAL A 673 -13.53 -8.69 -32.10
N TRP A 674 -14.70 -8.34 -31.61
CA TRP A 674 -15.92 -9.11 -31.90
C TRP A 674 -16.22 -9.21 -33.39
N LYS A 675 -16.16 -8.09 -34.11
CA LYS A 675 -16.44 -8.03 -35.54
C LYS A 675 -15.45 -8.88 -36.34
N LEU A 676 -14.16 -8.79 -36.06
CA LEU A 676 -13.14 -9.60 -36.75
C LEU A 676 -13.36 -11.09 -36.51
N ALA A 677 -13.66 -11.50 -35.30
CA ALA A 677 -13.97 -12.89 -34.96
C ALA A 677 -15.26 -13.38 -35.62
N PHE A 678 -16.30 -12.55 -35.65
CA PHE A 678 -17.54 -12.86 -36.34
C PHE A 678 -17.33 -13.07 -37.84
N ASP A 679 -16.66 -12.13 -38.50
CA ASP A 679 -16.40 -12.23 -39.96
C ASP A 679 -15.56 -13.47 -40.29
N HIS A 680 -14.58 -13.80 -39.45
CA HIS A 680 -13.78 -15.02 -39.61
C HIS A 680 -14.62 -16.28 -39.44
N GLN A 681 -15.45 -16.35 -38.41
CA GLN A 681 -16.32 -17.49 -38.10
C GLN A 681 -17.37 -17.73 -39.19
N GLN A 682 -17.94 -16.68 -39.83
CA GLN A 682 -18.91 -16.76 -40.88
C GLN A 682 -18.39 -17.46 -42.14
N LYS A 683 -17.06 -17.44 -42.37
CA LYS A 683 -16.41 -18.10 -43.51
C LYS A 683 -16.28 -19.63 -43.32
N GLY A 684 -16.71 -20.15 -42.19
CA GLY A 684 -16.66 -21.57 -41.87
C GLY A 684 -15.32 -22.03 -41.26
N SER A 685 -15.13 -23.34 -41.17
CA SER A 685 -13.91 -23.91 -40.55
C SER A 685 -12.66 -23.55 -41.35
N ALA A 686 -11.58 -23.20 -40.63
CA ALA A 686 -10.27 -22.97 -41.21
C ALA A 686 -9.51 -24.28 -41.40
N ALA A 687 -8.70 -24.37 -42.47
CA ALA A 687 -7.80 -25.50 -42.67
C ALA A 687 -6.68 -25.48 -41.60
N ALA A 688 -6.00 -26.63 -41.46
CA ALA A 688 -4.81 -26.68 -40.60
C ALA A 688 -3.70 -25.76 -41.15
N LEU A 689 -3.00 -25.11 -40.19
CA LEU A 689 -1.85 -24.25 -40.52
C LEU A 689 -0.69 -25.12 -41.02
N ASP A 690 -0.21 -24.87 -42.24
CA ASP A 690 1.00 -25.48 -42.80
C ASP A 690 2.15 -24.47 -42.80
N LEU A 691 3.08 -24.61 -41.90
CA LEU A 691 4.23 -23.71 -41.72
C LEU A 691 5.15 -23.69 -42.94
N THR A 692 5.15 -24.76 -43.75
CA THR A 692 5.96 -24.87 -44.96
C THR A 692 5.35 -24.15 -46.18
N ALA A 693 4.05 -23.86 -46.14
CA ALA A 693 3.28 -23.24 -47.22
C ALA A 693 3.09 -21.73 -47.03
N LEU A 694 3.64 -21.13 -46.00
CA LEU A 694 3.50 -19.70 -45.69
C LEU A 694 4.37 -18.84 -46.62
N ASN A 695 3.80 -17.79 -47.20
CA ASN A 695 4.55 -16.74 -47.89
C ASN A 695 5.20 -15.75 -46.91
N ASP A 696 5.98 -14.83 -47.42
CA ASP A 696 6.75 -13.88 -46.58
C ASP A 696 5.85 -12.95 -45.75
N ASP A 697 4.72 -12.49 -46.26
CA ASP A 697 3.75 -11.66 -45.53
C ASP A 697 3.08 -12.44 -44.40
N GLN A 698 2.72 -13.69 -44.64
CA GLN A 698 2.17 -14.59 -43.63
C GLN A 698 3.19 -14.93 -42.56
N LYS A 699 4.44 -15.20 -42.93
CA LYS A 699 5.54 -15.38 -41.97
C LYS A 699 5.77 -14.14 -41.11
N ALA A 700 5.73 -12.94 -41.72
CA ALA A 700 5.87 -11.69 -41.00
C ALA A 700 4.72 -11.46 -40.00
N LEU A 701 3.49 -11.71 -40.39
CA LEU A 701 2.33 -11.60 -39.49
C LEU A 701 2.40 -12.62 -38.35
N ARG A 702 2.79 -13.85 -38.62
CA ARG A 702 2.98 -14.87 -37.58
C ARG A 702 4.12 -14.52 -36.62
N ARG A 703 5.19 -13.94 -37.13
CA ARG A 703 6.28 -13.38 -36.29
C ARG A 703 5.74 -12.32 -35.33
N ASP A 704 4.96 -11.38 -35.81
CA ASP A 704 4.34 -10.34 -35.00
C ASP A 704 3.40 -10.92 -33.95
N LEU A 705 2.61 -11.95 -34.32
CA LEU A 705 1.76 -12.67 -33.35
C LEU A 705 2.58 -13.26 -32.22
N HIS A 706 3.62 -14.03 -32.52
CA HIS A 706 4.40 -14.72 -31.49
C HIS A 706 5.27 -13.77 -30.66
N LYS A 707 5.78 -12.68 -31.24
CA LYS A 707 6.42 -11.59 -30.50
C LYS A 707 5.42 -10.93 -29.52
N THR A 708 4.18 -10.74 -29.95
CA THR A 708 3.12 -10.20 -29.09
C THR A 708 2.81 -11.16 -27.94
N ILE A 709 2.70 -12.47 -28.20
CA ILE A 709 2.50 -13.47 -27.15
C ILE A 709 3.62 -13.40 -26.09
N ALA A 710 4.88 -13.35 -26.54
CA ALA A 710 6.04 -13.25 -25.65
C ALA A 710 6.00 -11.98 -24.80
N LYS A 711 5.70 -10.83 -25.43
CA LYS A 711 5.60 -9.55 -24.74
C LYS A 711 4.47 -9.52 -23.71
N VAL A 712 3.26 -9.94 -24.10
CA VAL A 712 2.09 -9.95 -23.20
C VAL A 712 2.32 -10.88 -22.03
N SER A 713 2.92 -12.05 -22.26
CA SER A 713 3.26 -13.01 -21.20
C SER A 713 4.23 -12.41 -20.16
N ASP A 714 5.26 -11.70 -20.61
CA ASP A 714 6.22 -11.03 -19.74
C ASP A 714 5.58 -9.83 -19.01
N ASP A 715 4.80 -9.02 -19.72
CA ASP A 715 4.12 -7.84 -19.17
C ASP A 715 3.12 -8.21 -18.08
N ILE A 716 2.37 -9.31 -18.22
CA ILE A 716 1.41 -9.75 -17.19
C ILE A 716 2.11 -10.50 -16.07
N GLY A 717 2.95 -11.47 -16.40
CA GLY A 717 3.53 -12.42 -15.43
C GLY A 717 4.63 -11.83 -14.55
N ARG A 718 5.61 -11.18 -15.18
CA ARG A 718 6.80 -10.67 -14.49
C ARG A 718 6.70 -9.18 -14.19
N ARG A 719 6.41 -8.36 -15.20
CA ARG A 719 6.45 -6.90 -15.09
C ARG A 719 5.20 -6.31 -14.44
N GLN A 720 4.06 -6.96 -14.55
CA GLN A 720 2.74 -6.45 -14.14
C GLN A 720 2.42 -5.07 -14.73
N THR A 721 2.80 -4.88 -15.99
CA THR A 721 2.51 -3.68 -16.78
C THR A 721 1.35 -3.98 -17.73
N PHE A 722 0.14 -3.98 -17.20
CA PHE A 722 -1.08 -4.42 -17.91
C PHE A 722 -1.44 -3.51 -19.08
N ASN A 723 -1.20 -2.21 -18.95
CA ASN A 723 -1.45 -1.25 -20.02
C ASN A 723 -0.60 -1.53 -21.26
N THR A 724 0.67 -1.91 -21.10
CA THR A 724 1.54 -2.24 -22.25
C THR A 724 1.19 -3.59 -22.88
N ALA A 725 0.71 -4.56 -22.08
CA ALA A 725 0.18 -5.81 -22.59
C ALA A 725 -1.03 -5.58 -23.52
N ILE A 726 -1.99 -4.77 -23.05
CA ILE A 726 -3.19 -4.43 -23.82
C ILE A 726 -2.80 -3.66 -25.09
N ALA A 727 -1.89 -2.70 -24.99
CA ALA A 727 -1.40 -1.93 -26.15
C ALA A 727 -0.79 -2.85 -27.22
N ALA A 728 -0.01 -3.85 -26.81
CA ALA A 728 0.56 -4.84 -27.74
C ALA A 728 -0.52 -5.64 -28.47
N VAL A 729 -1.57 -6.05 -27.78
CA VAL A 729 -2.71 -6.73 -28.40
C VAL A 729 -3.46 -5.80 -29.35
N MET A 730 -3.64 -4.53 -29.01
CA MET A 730 -4.27 -3.52 -29.89
C MET A 730 -3.48 -3.32 -31.19
N GLU A 731 -2.16 -3.25 -31.10
CA GLU A 731 -1.29 -3.16 -32.27
C GLU A 731 -1.39 -4.41 -33.16
N LEU A 732 -1.40 -5.59 -32.56
CA LEU A 732 -1.60 -6.84 -33.29
C LEU A 732 -2.98 -6.85 -33.99
N MET A 733 -4.03 -6.42 -33.31
CA MET A 733 -5.38 -6.32 -33.88
C MET A 733 -5.43 -5.39 -35.10
N ASN A 734 -4.70 -4.30 -35.10
CA ASN A 734 -4.59 -3.40 -36.25
C ASN A 734 -4.00 -4.12 -37.47
N LYS A 735 -3.01 -4.98 -37.26
CA LYS A 735 -2.41 -5.82 -38.32
C LYS A 735 -3.35 -6.90 -38.79
N LEU A 736 -4.00 -7.59 -37.88
CA LEU A 736 -4.97 -8.66 -38.22
C LEU A 736 -6.18 -8.12 -38.99
N THR A 737 -6.68 -6.94 -38.67
CA THR A 737 -7.80 -6.31 -39.36
C THR A 737 -7.48 -6.01 -40.83
N ARG A 738 -6.21 -5.74 -41.14
CA ARG A 738 -5.71 -5.43 -42.50
C ARG A 738 -5.19 -6.66 -43.25
N ALA A 739 -5.06 -7.79 -42.57
CA ALA A 739 -4.49 -9.01 -43.14
C ALA A 739 -5.43 -9.61 -44.19
N PRO A 740 -4.92 -10.17 -45.30
CA PRO A 740 -5.72 -10.92 -46.25
C PRO A 740 -6.39 -12.14 -45.60
N GLN A 741 -7.59 -12.51 -46.05
CA GLN A 741 -8.35 -13.67 -45.56
C GLN A 741 -8.90 -14.50 -46.71
N GLU A 742 -8.19 -14.56 -47.83
CA GLU A 742 -8.67 -15.18 -49.05
C GLU A 742 -8.16 -16.62 -49.20
N SER A 743 -6.88 -16.87 -48.91
CA SER A 743 -6.30 -18.19 -49.01
C SER A 743 -6.60 -19.07 -47.80
N GLU A 744 -6.46 -20.41 -47.97
CA GLU A 744 -6.60 -21.37 -46.84
C GLU A 744 -5.60 -21.07 -45.73
N GLN A 745 -4.36 -20.70 -46.06
CA GLN A 745 -3.33 -20.40 -45.06
C GLN A 745 -3.52 -19.03 -44.45
N ASP A 746 -4.07 -18.03 -45.11
CA ASP A 746 -4.49 -16.77 -44.49
C ASP A 746 -5.52 -17.02 -43.38
N ARG A 747 -6.52 -17.88 -43.67
CA ARG A 747 -7.57 -18.23 -42.73
C ARG A 747 -7.04 -19.10 -41.59
N ALA A 748 -6.13 -20.04 -41.86
CA ALA A 748 -5.48 -20.86 -40.85
C ALA A 748 -4.66 -20.02 -39.87
N LEU A 749 -3.92 -19.02 -40.37
CA LEU A 749 -3.15 -18.07 -39.60
C LEU A 749 -4.07 -17.14 -38.77
N MET A 750 -5.16 -16.65 -39.36
CA MET A 750 -6.17 -15.86 -38.65
C MET A 750 -6.81 -16.67 -37.50
N GLN A 751 -7.06 -17.94 -37.69
CA GLN A 751 -7.57 -18.85 -36.64
C GLN A 751 -6.57 -18.96 -35.48
N GLU A 752 -5.30 -19.20 -35.76
CA GLU A 752 -4.23 -19.22 -34.74
C GLU A 752 -4.18 -17.89 -33.99
N ALA A 753 -4.18 -16.78 -34.73
CA ALA A 753 -4.07 -15.43 -34.19
C ALA A 753 -5.27 -15.07 -33.29
N LEU A 754 -6.49 -15.34 -33.73
CA LEU A 754 -7.69 -15.01 -32.95
C LEU A 754 -7.81 -15.86 -31.69
N LEU A 755 -7.48 -17.15 -31.73
CA LEU A 755 -7.43 -17.99 -30.53
C LEU A 755 -6.39 -17.50 -29.54
N ALA A 756 -5.26 -16.99 -30.02
CA ALA A 756 -4.24 -16.39 -29.15
C ALA A 756 -4.69 -15.04 -28.58
N VAL A 757 -5.27 -14.15 -29.40
CA VAL A 757 -5.79 -12.83 -28.97
C VAL A 757 -6.85 -12.98 -27.89
N VAL A 758 -7.79 -13.89 -28.09
CA VAL A 758 -8.88 -14.16 -27.13
C VAL A 758 -8.31 -14.64 -25.79
N ARG A 759 -7.31 -15.52 -25.80
CA ARG A 759 -6.65 -15.97 -24.58
C ARG A 759 -5.82 -14.86 -23.90
N MET A 760 -5.13 -14.03 -24.67
CA MET A 760 -4.35 -12.90 -24.11
C MET A 760 -5.25 -11.82 -23.53
N LEU A 761 -6.44 -11.59 -24.08
CA LEU A 761 -7.42 -10.63 -23.56
C LEU A 761 -8.28 -11.20 -22.41
N TYR A 762 -8.38 -12.52 -22.31
CA TYR A 762 -9.26 -13.16 -21.32
C TYR A 762 -9.07 -12.66 -19.89
N PRO A 763 -7.86 -12.47 -19.35
CA PRO A 763 -7.70 -11.93 -18.00
C PRO A 763 -8.37 -10.56 -17.80
N PHE A 764 -8.39 -9.73 -18.84
CA PHE A 764 -8.96 -8.38 -18.80
C PHE A 764 -10.47 -8.38 -19.10
N THR A 765 -10.89 -9.16 -20.08
CA THR A 765 -12.25 -9.14 -20.63
C THR A 765 -12.83 -10.56 -20.69
N PRO A 766 -13.09 -11.18 -19.52
CA PRO A 766 -13.37 -12.61 -19.46
C PRO A 766 -14.69 -13.03 -20.10
N HIS A 767 -15.73 -12.18 -20.09
CA HIS A 767 -17.04 -12.54 -20.63
C HIS A 767 -17.02 -12.60 -22.16
N VAL A 768 -16.52 -11.57 -22.82
CA VAL A 768 -16.42 -11.54 -24.28
C VAL A 768 -15.47 -12.63 -24.79
N CYS A 769 -14.37 -12.86 -24.08
CA CYS A 769 -13.40 -13.88 -24.47
C CYS A 769 -13.94 -15.31 -24.25
N PHE A 770 -14.73 -15.53 -23.22
CA PHE A 770 -15.43 -16.81 -23.02
C PHE A 770 -16.32 -17.14 -24.22
N THR A 771 -17.12 -16.18 -24.65
CA THR A 771 -18.05 -16.36 -25.77
C THR A 771 -17.28 -16.53 -27.11
N LEU A 772 -16.26 -15.72 -27.36
CA LEU A 772 -15.46 -15.81 -28.57
C LEU A 772 -14.65 -17.11 -28.66
N TRP A 773 -14.13 -17.60 -27.54
CA TRP A 773 -13.41 -18.87 -27.52
C TRP A 773 -14.27 -20.04 -28.00
N HIS A 774 -15.48 -20.13 -27.50
CA HIS A 774 -16.43 -21.15 -27.96
C HIS A 774 -16.84 -20.96 -29.43
N ALA A 775 -17.12 -19.73 -29.84
CA ALA A 775 -17.49 -19.40 -31.21
C ALA A 775 -16.38 -19.72 -32.25
N LEU A 776 -15.12 -19.58 -31.86
CA LEU A 776 -13.94 -19.88 -32.68
C LEU A 776 -13.50 -21.35 -32.61
N GLY A 777 -14.25 -22.21 -31.91
CA GLY A 777 -13.96 -23.62 -31.80
C GLY A 777 -12.88 -24.01 -30.82
N GLY A 778 -12.63 -23.17 -29.81
CA GLY A 778 -11.73 -23.49 -28.72
C GLY A 778 -12.21 -24.69 -27.92
N THR A 779 -11.28 -25.50 -27.43
CA THR A 779 -11.62 -26.75 -26.69
C THR A 779 -11.85 -26.43 -25.20
N GLY A 780 -13.01 -26.83 -24.67
CA GLY A 780 -13.38 -26.62 -23.28
C GLY A 780 -13.65 -25.18 -22.96
N ASP A 781 -13.70 -24.85 -21.67
CA ASP A 781 -13.85 -23.49 -21.18
C ASP A 781 -12.51 -22.74 -21.19
N ILE A 782 -12.52 -21.48 -21.63
CA ILE A 782 -11.33 -20.64 -21.69
C ILE A 782 -10.70 -20.44 -20.31
N ASP A 783 -11.50 -20.51 -19.23
CA ASP A 783 -11.03 -20.31 -17.86
C ASP A 783 -9.90 -21.27 -17.47
N VAL A 784 -9.86 -22.45 -18.07
CA VAL A 784 -8.84 -23.49 -17.84
C VAL A 784 -8.04 -23.82 -19.10
N ALA A 785 -8.23 -23.06 -20.17
CA ALA A 785 -7.45 -23.23 -21.40
C ALA A 785 -5.98 -22.84 -21.16
N PRO A 786 -5.01 -23.52 -21.80
CA PRO A 786 -3.61 -23.15 -21.65
C PRO A 786 -3.33 -21.74 -22.18
N TRP A 787 -2.55 -20.98 -21.44
CA TRP A 787 -2.01 -19.71 -21.92
C TRP A 787 -1.22 -19.92 -23.21
N PRO A 788 -1.34 -19.05 -24.22
CA PRO A 788 -0.61 -19.21 -25.47
C PRO A 788 0.90 -19.14 -25.23
N VAL A 789 1.63 -20.04 -25.85
CA VAL A 789 3.10 -20.10 -25.78
C VAL A 789 3.67 -19.57 -27.08
N ALA A 790 4.63 -18.66 -26.98
CA ALA A 790 5.32 -18.11 -28.13
C ALA A 790 6.19 -19.18 -28.80
N ASP A 791 6.07 -19.30 -30.15
CA ASP A 791 6.95 -20.11 -30.96
C ASP A 791 8.24 -19.37 -31.26
N ASN A 792 9.34 -19.77 -30.65
CA ASN A 792 10.64 -19.14 -30.84
C ASN A 792 11.12 -19.17 -32.31
N ALA A 793 10.81 -20.25 -33.03
CA ALA A 793 11.17 -20.35 -34.44
C ALA A 793 10.44 -19.31 -35.32
N ALA A 794 9.19 -18.98 -34.97
CA ALA A 794 8.42 -17.95 -35.68
C ALA A 794 8.97 -16.53 -35.44
N MET A 795 9.65 -16.31 -34.33
CA MET A 795 10.17 -14.96 -33.96
C MET A 795 11.52 -14.63 -34.58
N VAL A 796 12.20 -15.59 -35.20
CA VAL A 796 13.48 -15.40 -35.89
C VAL A 796 13.26 -14.56 -37.13
N GLU A 797 14.00 -13.48 -37.26
CA GLU A 797 13.99 -12.63 -38.47
C GLU A 797 14.99 -13.16 -39.48
N ASP A 798 14.51 -13.57 -40.64
CA ASP A 798 15.38 -13.95 -41.77
C ASP A 798 16.07 -12.75 -42.40
N SER A 799 15.53 -11.56 -42.22
CA SER A 799 16.08 -10.30 -42.74
C SER A 799 15.89 -9.14 -41.75
N LYS A 800 16.78 -8.16 -41.83
CA LYS A 800 16.75 -6.92 -41.05
C LYS A 800 16.83 -5.70 -41.92
N LEU A 801 16.09 -4.65 -41.52
CA LEU A 801 16.15 -3.35 -42.19
C LEU A 801 17.27 -2.53 -41.54
N ILE A 802 18.29 -2.18 -42.34
CA ILE A 802 19.41 -1.37 -41.93
C ILE A 802 19.26 0.04 -42.44
N VAL A 803 19.38 1.02 -41.54
CA VAL A 803 19.44 2.44 -41.91
C VAL A 803 20.85 2.76 -42.43
N VAL A 804 20.95 3.29 -43.63
CA VAL A 804 22.23 3.69 -44.24
C VAL A 804 22.41 5.21 -44.14
N GLN A 805 23.50 5.59 -43.54
CA GLN A 805 23.91 6.99 -43.42
C GLN A 805 25.18 7.23 -44.22
N VAL A 806 25.30 8.43 -44.76
CA VAL A 806 26.56 8.95 -45.35
C VAL A 806 26.89 10.26 -44.61
N ASN A 807 28.05 10.29 -43.99
CA ASN A 807 28.50 11.39 -43.14
C ASN A 807 27.47 11.78 -42.08
N GLY A 808 26.88 10.75 -41.39
CA GLY A 808 25.93 10.91 -40.33
C GLY A 808 24.49 11.29 -40.72
N LYS A 809 24.22 11.48 -42.03
CA LYS A 809 22.88 11.79 -42.55
C LYS A 809 22.24 10.56 -43.19
N VAL A 810 20.99 10.24 -42.82
CA VAL A 810 20.25 9.13 -43.43
C VAL A 810 20.09 9.37 -44.94
N ARG A 811 20.51 8.38 -45.74
CA ARG A 811 20.43 8.41 -47.19
C ARG A 811 19.62 7.30 -47.81
N GLY A 812 19.42 6.23 -47.09
CA GLY A 812 18.63 5.11 -47.54
C GLY A 812 18.35 4.10 -46.47
N LYS A 813 17.59 3.08 -46.83
CA LYS A 813 17.34 1.90 -45.97
C LYS A 813 17.47 0.67 -46.85
N ILE A 814 18.13 -0.36 -46.38
CA ILE A 814 18.33 -1.61 -47.13
C ILE A 814 17.87 -2.78 -46.29
N THR A 815 17.30 -3.79 -46.90
CA THR A 815 16.96 -5.05 -46.26
C THR A 815 18.08 -6.04 -46.50
N VAL A 816 18.64 -6.60 -45.44
CA VAL A 816 19.76 -7.55 -45.48
C VAL A 816 19.40 -8.82 -44.74
N ALA A 817 20.08 -9.92 -45.01
CA ALA A 817 19.96 -11.14 -44.20
C ALA A 817 20.30 -10.82 -42.72
N ALA A 818 19.62 -11.50 -41.77
CA ALA A 818 19.78 -11.23 -40.33
C ALA A 818 21.21 -11.44 -39.84
N ASP A 819 21.93 -12.36 -40.47
CA ASP A 819 23.31 -12.74 -40.20
C ASP A 819 24.33 -12.08 -41.18
N ALA A 820 23.91 -11.12 -41.99
CA ALA A 820 24.76 -10.42 -42.97
C ALA A 820 25.95 -9.76 -42.28
N SER A 821 27.13 -10.02 -42.84
CA SER A 821 28.36 -9.38 -42.40
C SER A 821 28.41 -7.90 -42.77
N GLU A 822 29.27 -7.12 -42.12
CA GLU A 822 29.52 -5.71 -42.49
C GLU A 822 29.84 -5.54 -43.99
N GLU A 823 30.64 -6.44 -44.54
CA GLU A 823 31.04 -6.41 -45.93
C GLU A 823 29.85 -6.62 -46.89
N GLN A 824 28.95 -7.60 -46.54
CA GLN A 824 27.72 -7.85 -47.33
C GLN A 824 26.76 -6.65 -47.24
N VAL A 825 26.56 -6.10 -46.03
CA VAL A 825 25.69 -4.93 -45.79
C VAL A 825 26.23 -3.71 -46.58
N ARG A 826 27.51 -3.52 -46.58
CA ARG A 826 28.18 -2.43 -47.30
C ARG A 826 28.03 -2.59 -48.81
N ALA A 827 28.20 -3.79 -49.35
CA ALA A 827 28.00 -4.09 -50.77
C ALA A 827 26.56 -3.82 -51.22
N LEU A 828 25.58 -4.20 -50.42
CA LEU A 828 24.16 -3.95 -50.70
C LEU A 828 23.82 -2.44 -50.61
N ALA A 829 24.38 -1.75 -49.65
CA ALA A 829 24.20 -0.33 -49.48
C ALA A 829 24.73 0.49 -50.65
N ALA A 830 25.85 0.07 -51.25
CA ALA A 830 26.42 0.70 -52.42
C ALA A 830 25.57 0.49 -53.68
N GLN A 831 24.74 -0.52 -53.76
CA GLN A 831 23.81 -0.79 -54.86
C GLN A 831 22.45 -0.06 -54.69
N GLU A 832 22.14 0.45 -53.49
CA GLU A 832 20.92 1.22 -53.28
C GLU A 832 21.00 2.57 -53.99
N PRO A 833 20.07 2.85 -54.92
CA PRO A 833 20.17 4.07 -55.75
C PRO A 833 20.23 5.38 -54.98
N LEU A 834 19.51 5.46 -53.86
CA LEU A 834 19.49 6.65 -52.99
C LEU A 834 20.82 6.86 -52.25
N VAL A 835 21.56 5.79 -52.01
CA VAL A 835 22.86 5.81 -51.32
C VAL A 835 24.00 5.97 -52.34
N ALA A 836 23.94 5.25 -53.47
CA ALA A 836 24.96 5.19 -54.49
C ALA A 836 25.40 6.57 -54.97
N LYS A 837 24.45 7.48 -55.20
CA LYS A 837 24.74 8.87 -55.63
C LYS A 837 25.62 9.68 -54.68
N TYR A 838 25.69 9.30 -53.41
CA TYR A 838 26.54 9.96 -52.40
C TYR A 838 27.91 9.27 -52.27
N LEU A 839 28.08 8.12 -52.89
CA LEU A 839 29.32 7.36 -52.93
C LEU A 839 30.09 7.54 -54.24
N ASP A 840 29.44 8.15 -55.24
CA ASP A 840 30.04 8.37 -56.57
C ASP A 840 31.17 9.42 -56.49
N GLY A 841 32.36 9.03 -56.95
CA GLY A 841 33.53 9.90 -56.99
C GLY A 841 34.16 10.22 -55.62
N VAL A 842 33.74 9.60 -54.54
CA VAL A 842 34.31 9.82 -53.20
C VAL A 842 34.89 8.53 -52.62
N THR A 843 35.82 8.67 -51.68
CA THR A 843 36.44 7.54 -50.98
C THR A 843 35.84 7.35 -49.60
N VAL A 844 35.47 6.10 -49.28
CA VAL A 844 35.04 5.74 -47.91
C VAL A 844 36.25 5.70 -47.00
N ARG A 845 36.31 6.62 -46.05
CA ARG A 845 37.40 6.76 -45.09
C ARG A 845 37.20 5.97 -43.81
N LYS A 846 35.93 5.82 -43.37
CA LYS A 846 35.58 5.10 -42.14
C LYS A 846 34.18 4.49 -42.30
N VAL A 847 34.04 3.30 -41.76
CA VAL A 847 32.74 2.59 -41.66
C VAL A 847 32.38 2.42 -40.20
N ILE A 848 31.14 2.78 -39.84
CA ILE A 848 30.56 2.51 -38.54
C ILE A 848 29.37 1.60 -38.76
N PHE A 849 29.50 0.36 -38.30
CA PHE A 849 28.49 -0.67 -38.48
C PHE A 849 27.93 -1.12 -37.13
N VAL A 850 26.64 -1.03 -36.97
CA VAL A 850 25.89 -1.56 -35.85
C VAL A 850 25.04 -2.71 -36.38
N PRO A 851 25.39 -3.98 -36.12
CA PRO A 851 24.68 -5.13 -36.65
C PRO A 851 23.17 -5.04 -36.48
N GLY A 852 22.44 -5.23 -37.58
CA GLY A 852 20.97 -5.21 -37.56
C GLY A 852 20.29 -3.84 -37.34
N LYS A 853 21.05 -2.73 -37.36
CA LYS A 853 20.49 -1.40 -37.08
C LYS A 853 20.95 -0.32 -38.04
N LEU A 854 22.25 -0.15 -38.18
CA LEU A 854 22.82 1.04 -38.83
C LEU A 854 24.14 0.73 -39.56
N LEU A 855 24.28 1.29 -40.75
CA LEU A 855 25.55 1.43 -41.44
C LEU A 855 25.79 2.93 -41.72
N ASN A 856 26.87 3.49 -41.18
CA ASN A 856 27.25 4.86 -41.50
C ASN A 856 28.59 4.87 -42.26
N LEU A 857 28.58 5.39 -43.47
CA LEU A 857 29.74 5.50 -44.33
C LEU A 857 30.28 6.95 -44.28
N VAL A 858 31.47 7.12 -43.71
CA VAL A 858 32.14 8.41 -43.66
C VAL A 858 33.00 8.54 -44.94
N VAL A 859 32.63 9.48 -45.80
CA VAL A 859 33.27 9.69 -47.09
C VAL A 859 33.91 11.07 -47.16
N GLY A 860 34.97 11.19 -48.04
CA GLY A 860 35.62 12.44 -48.27
C GLY A 860 36.68 12.35 -49.36
#